data_f7855b20c5cc2625bd17c4e005da69ca
#
_entry.id   f7855b20c5cc2625bd17c4e005da69ca
#
_cell.length_a   1.000
_cell.length_b   1.000
_cell.length_c   1.000
_cell.angle_alpha   90.00
_cell.angle_beta   90.00
_cell.angle_gamma   90.00
#
_symmetry.space_group_name_H-M   'P 1'
#
loop_
_entity.id
_entity.type
_entity.pdbx_description
1 polymer ?
#
loop_
_entity_poly.entity_id
_entity_poly.type
_entity_poly.pdbx_seq_one_letter_code
_entity_poly.pdbx_strand_id
1 'polypeptide(L)'
;MKLNPIMLALSLALTTLGANTQTVDLGPDGTGFKRFLLYPHLQKGFEAMEQGNRNRALTEFEQARSLAPNNAMVATYLAEAYRRFGEHARAQALLREQLTRNPGNAQLSKALSDLRAEMAASASASAPAPAPAPAVVLAQALASLPHVNSTPQAAPNLIAPSKPKIRPNSRRARNENQQLARISDANPGYFFADKAYKASAVGDIATALPAAREAAQQAPENRAYGKLLVYVLAQSGAYEEADTMAGKLLEEAAADSQELTTQRQVIRRRLAFGHFETANQALRDGDSAAAVREARIGVEYAPDLLPHRLQLISTQLAAGRLDEANQAATEAIDALQGEPALLIMRGYTRQRLGQWAAATTDFDQAVTHQGLTPSEQQNFRIIAAHAALAAGEPKRALTLLDPLDATTDAGIGMRRQQASNALRRSLYPNPATAPFLPTPGVICAGSSDTPACDVLPGQEPADPARPAAESAYRAYGARDYAVAVAKASEAVELSPDNSPYRLLLVNALTADGKWEQADQSATRFLSTQGDDAEMLAARSAVRQRLGQSDLAKEDATAALRSDRLSLASEIAALVRLDRKPLARERFAAAVQDGLLNDQPDTNVAYLAVLVGDDESALAAFDRATARNTLPDTAKADAAYTAGRLGRNDQALEYFKQTIDVAEAGKPFLTPQQLFNTRREVADRSRQWGANAAFTYRGISPNALTASLPGAANDSLQAGAELWWRPLGYRDGRLLELYAGLSETLSSKAGFPTGAESLQGAIGARVKPLVDINLILALERRIAIGSKTTSDWLARVAYSGGAGTDLRVDVPNWMTTTVYAEAGRFIKQHQTYATFEGQIGRSFRLDSVHPRLVVFPHAVLGADYNSSLTSGSKNAVGAGAGVSLRYWFNEDRYNAPRSYVDLSLQYRGRISGDDRAKGVFVRATLNF
;
A
#
# COMPACT_ATOMS: atom_id res chain seq x y z
N MET A 1 4.67 61.74 5.53
CA MET A 1 5.80 60.81 5.34
C MET A 1 5.46 59.84 4.19
N LYS A 2 6.16 60.02 3.05
CA LYS A 2 5.92 59.18 1.87
C LYS A 2 6.58 57.79 2.06
N LEU A 3 5.82 56.73 2.15
CA LEU A 3 6.30 55.36 2.19
C LEU A 3 6.86 54.96 0.82
N ASN A 4 8.05 54.43 0.82
CA ASN A 4 8.87 54.07 -0.33
C ASN A 4 8.22 52.87 -1.09
N PRO A 5 7.98 52.94 -2.41
CA PRO A 5 7.32 51.89 -3.18
C PRO A 5 8.05 50.55 -3.23
N ILE A 6 9.30 50.47 -2.79
CA ILE A 6 10.06 49.23 -2.70
C ILE A 6 9.60 48.33 -1.56
N MET A 7 9.03 48.90 -0.49
CA MET A 7 8.48 48.10 0.62
C MET A 7 7.08 47.50 0.30
N LEU A 8 6.35 48.13 -0.63
CA LEU A 8 5.05 47.62 -1.06
C LEU A 8 5.20 46.45 -2.05
N ALA A 9 6.25 46.43 -2.85
CA ALA A 9 6.59 45.34 -3.76
C ALA A 9 7.10 44.08 -3.04
N LEU A 10 7.80 44.25 -1.89
CA LEU A 10 8.22 43.09 -1.07
C LEU A 10 7.08 42.48 -0.25
N SER A 11 6.09 43.26 0.14
CA SER A 11 4.94 42.70 0.88
C SER A 11 3.93 41.97 0.00
N LEU A 12 3.81 42.34 -1.30
CA LEU A 12 2.98 41.59 -2.26
C LEU A 12 3.65 40.31 -2.79
N ALA A 13 4.98 40.22 -2.74
CA ALA A 13 5.68 38.98 -3.13
C ALA A 13 5.66 37.89 -2.06
N LEU A 14 5.28 38.23 -0.82
CA LEU A 14 5.25 37.27 0.31
C LEU A 14 3.85 36.71 0.61
N THR A 15 2.79 37.17 -0.07
CA THR A 15 1.41 36.72 0.19
C THR A 15 0.86 35.71 -0.84
N THR A 16 1.66 35.30 -1.83
CA THR A 16 1.23 34.31 -2.86
C THR A 16 1.98 32.97 -2.79
N LEU A 17 2.63 32.64 -1.67
CA LEU A 17 3.30 31.35 -1.45
C LEU A 17 2.48 30.44 -0.53
N GLY A 18 1.33 30.00 -1.03
CA GLY A 18 0.46 29.06 -0.36
C GLY A 18 -0.33 28.20 -1.35
N ALA A 19 0.37 27.47 -2.23
CA ALA A 19 -0.21 26.36 -2.97
C ALA A 19 0.92 25.52 -3.58
N ASN A 20 0.95 24.23 -3.23
CA ASN A 20 1.63 23.12 -3.89
C ASN A 20 3.01 23.40 -4.54
N THR A 21 4.05 23.39 -3.74
CA THR A 21 5.41 23.27 -4.28
C THR A 21 5.77 21.79 -4.47
N GLN A 22 5.53 21.24 -5.66
CA GLN A 22 6.32 20.11 -6.12
C GLN A 22 7.78 20.59 -6.16
N THR A 23 8.64 19.95 -5.37
CA THR A 23 10.08 20.20 -5.43
C THR A 23 10.60 19.66 -6.76
N VAL A 24 10.84 20.58 -7.71
CA VAL A 24 11.43 20.24 -9.02
C VAL A 24 12.88 19.83 -8.78
N ASP A 25 13.19 18.56 -9.00
CA ASP A 25 14.56 18.06 -8.97
C ASP A 25 15.29 18.47 -10.25
N LEU A 26 16.38 19.22 -10.11
CA LEU A 26 17.18 19.74 -11.22
C LEU A 26 18.50 18.96 -11.42
N GLY A 27 18.71 17.87 -10.65
CA GLY A 27 19.95 17.11 -10.70
C GLY A 27 21.18 17.88 -10.24
N PRO A 28 22.40 17.31 -10.34
CA PRO A 28 23.64 17.86 -9.79
C PRO A 28 24.06 19.19 -10.41
N ASP A 29 23.63 19.53 -11.63
CA ASP A 29 23.98 20.78 -12.32
C ASP A 29 23.10 21.97 -11.91
N GLY A 30 22.12 21.78 -11.06
CA GLY A 30 21.14 22.78 -10.64
C GLY A 30 21.53 23.60 -9.41
N THR A 31 22.82 23.83 -9.12
CA THR A 31 23.28 24.56 -7.91
C THR A 31 23.41 26.06 -8.12
N GLY A 32 23.09 26.84 -7.09
CA GLY A 32 23.36 28.28 -7.05
C GLY A 32 22.39 29.17 -7.85
N PHE A 33 22.88 30.26 -8.42
CA PHE A 33 22.13 31.31 -9.09
C PHE A 33 21.33 30.81 -10.33
N LYS A 34 21.80 29.78 -11.02
CA LYS A 34 21.09 29.16 -12.15
C LYS A 34 19.77 28.53 -11.72
N ARG A 35 19.69 27.92 -10.54
CA ARG A 35 18.46 27.35 -9.98
C ARG A 35 17.41 28.43 -9.74
N PHE A 36 17.84 29.60 -9.28
CA PHE A 36 16.97 30.74 -9.04
C PHE A 36 16.32 31.25 -10.34
N LEU A 37 17.06 31.25 -11.46
CA LEU A 37 16.55 31.68 -12.75
C LEU A 37 15.65 30.65 -13.43
N LEU A 38 15.92 29.34 -13.25
CA LEU A 38 15.20 28.24 -13.87
C LEU A 38 13.85 27.93 -13.19
N TYR A 39 13.84 28.00 -11.87
CA TYR A 39 12.70 27.59 -11.06
C TYR A 39 11.38 28.29 -11.41
N PRO A 40 11.32 29.62 -11.61
CA PRO A 40 10.09 30.30 -11.99
C PRO A 40 9.51 29.84 -13.33
N HIS A 41 10.37 29.55 -14.32
CA HIS A 41 9.93 29.07 -15.63
C HIS A 41 9.42 27.64 -15.57
N LEU A 42 10.09 26.76 -14.82
CA LEU A 42 9.62 25.40 -14.62
C LEU A 42 8.29 25.36 -13.88
N GLN A 43 8.14 26.14 -12.81
CA GLN A 43 6.89 26.22 -12.06
C GLN A 43 5.73 26.71 -12.93
N LYS A 44 5.91 27.83 -13.66
CA LYS A 44 4.90 28.35 -14.58
C LYS A 44 4.59 27.38 -15.72
N GLY A 45 5.58 26.64 -16.19
CA GLY A 45 5.44 25.60 -17.21
C GLY A 45 4.55 24.45 -16.71
N PHE A 46 4.75 23.97 -15.49
CA PHE A 46 3.90 22.95 -14.88
C PHE A 46 2.50 23.44 -14.59
N GLU A 47 2.32 24.64 -14.03
CA GLU A 47 1.02 25.25 -13.80
C GLU A 47 0.22 25.41 -15.12
N ALA A 48 0.89 25.86 -16.19
CA ALA A 48 0.26 25.97 -17.50
C ALA A 48 -0.09 24.61 -18.12
N MET A 49 0.75 23.58 -17.87
CA MET A 49 0.50 22.20 -18.31
C MET A 49 -0.70 21.57 -17.59
N GLU A 50 -0.85 21.82 -16.29
CA GLU A 50 -2.02 21.38 -15.51
C GLU A 50 -3.31 22.07 -15.97
N GLN A 51 -3.23 23.38 -16.32
CA GLN A 51 -4.35 24.16 -16.85
C GLN A 51 -4.67 23.83 -18.32
N GLY A 52 -3.95 22.90 -18.95
CA GLY A 52 -4.11 22.58 -20.37
C GLY A 52 -3.67 23.69 -21.33
N ASN A 53 -3.00 24.74 -20.84
CA ASN A 53 -2.54 25.86 -21.65
C ASN A 53 -1.24 25.53 -22.38
N ARG A 54 -1.38 24.86 -23.56
CA ARG A 54 -0.26 24.39 -24.38
C ARG A 54 0.78 25.47 -24.70
N ASN A 55 0.34 26.64 -25.18
CA ASN A 55 1.26 27.68 -25.65
C ASN A 55 2.12 28.22 -24.50
N ARG A 56 1.49 28.50 -23.36
CA ARG A 56 2.20 28.99 -22.17
C ARG A 56 3.13 27.94 -21.59
N ALA A 57 2.70 26.67 -21.51
CA ALA A 57 3.52 25.57 -21.01
C ALA A 57 4.79 25.38 -21.85
N LEU A 58 4.65 25.29 -23.17
CA LEU A 58 5.79 25.12 -24.07
C LEU A 58 6.74 26.32 -24.01
N THR A 59 6.22 27.55 -24.01
CA THR A 59 7.05 28.78 -23.93
C THR A 59 7.88 28.80 -22.64
N GLU A 60 7.29 28.49 -21.51
CA GLU A 60 8.01 28.53 -20.22
C GLU A 60 9.07 27.41 -20.12
N PHE A 61 8.76 26.18 -20.58
CA PHE A 61 9.76 25.10 -20.62
C PHE A 61 10.86 25.35 -21.67
N GLU A 62 10.58 25.98 -22.81
CA GLU A 62 11.59 26.38 -23.79
C GLU A 62 12.51 27.48 -23.22
N GLN A 63 11.96 28.42 -22.45
CA GLN A 63 12.76 29.40 -21.73
C GLN A 63 13.64 28.74 -20.67
N ALA A 64 13.10 27.79 -19.91
CA ALA A 64 13.90 27.01 -18.96
C ALA A 64 15.04 26.26 -19.68
N ARG A 65 14.78 25.68 -20.84
CA ARG A 65 15.80 25.03 -21.67
C ARG A 65 16.87 26.01 -22.21
N SER A 66 16.48 27.19 -22.61
CA SER A 66 17.43 28.19 -23.08
C SER A 66 18.41 28.62 -21.99
N LEU A 67 17.97 28.65 -20.74
CA LEU A 67 18.80 28.94 -19.56
C LEU A 67 19.71 27.77 -19.14
N ALA A 68 19.32 26.53 -19.47
CA ALA A 68 20.07 25.33 -19.13
C ALA A 68 20.02 24.27 -20.27
N PRO A 69 20.66 24.53 -21.44
CA PRO A 69 20.52 23.72 -22.65
C PRO A 69 21.06 22.28 -22.53
N ASN A 70 21.97 22.03 -21.59
CA ASN A 70 22.57 20.71 -21.37
C ASN A 70 21.94 19.95 -20.18
N ASN A 71 20.96 20.54 -19.52
CA ASN A 71 20.34 19.90 -18.37
C ASN A 71 19.33 18.83 -18.80
N ALA A 72 19.61 17.56 -18.49
CA ALA A 72 18.80 16.42 -18.87
C ALA A 72 17.37 16.45 -18.29
N MET A 73 17.21 16.98 -17.05
CA MET A 73 15.91 17.07 -16.41
C MET A 73 15.01 18.11 -17.08
N VAL A 74 15.55 19.28 -17.40
CA VAL A 74 14.81 20.33 -18.13
C VAL A 74 14.37 19.82 -19.52
N ALA A 75 15.25 19.07 -20.21
CA ALA A 75 14.91 18.45 -21.48
C ALA A 75 13.82 17.37 -21.34
N THR A 76 13.85 16.60 -20.26
CA THR A 76 12.79 15.60 -19.96
C THR A 76 11.44 16.29 -19.70
N TYR A 77 11.40 17.39 -18.95
CA TYR A 77 10.16 18.13 -18.69
C TYR A 77 9.58 18.76 -19.98
N LEU A 78 10.43 19.32 -20.82
CA LEU A 78 9.98 19.84 -22.13
C LEU A 78 9.50 18.71 -23.07
N ALA A 79 10.16 17.55 -23.06
CA ALA A 79 9.74 16.40 -23.84
C ALA A 79 8.40 15.85 -23.35
N GLU A 80 8.17 15.84 -22.02
CA GLU A 80 6.89 15.45 -21.42
C GLU A 80 5.77 16.44 -21.79
N ALA A 81 6.06 17.74 -21.81
CA ALA A 81 5.10 18.74 -22.27
C ALA A 81 4.74 18.52 -23.76
N TYR A 82 5.73 18.30 -24.63
CA TYR A 82 5.48 17.94 -26.03
C TYR A 82 4.65 16.67 -26.18
N ARG A 83 4.95 15.63 -25.39
CA ARG A 83 4.21 14.37 -25.37
C ARG A 83 2.75 14.58 -24.99
N ARG A 84 2.51 15.29 -23.89
CA ARG A 84 1.16 15.57 -23.36
C ARG A 84 0.29 16.37 -24.31
N PHE A 85 0.89 17.23 -25.14
CA PHE A 85 0.19 18.01 -26.14
C PHE A 85 0.19 17.37 -27.55
N GLY A 86 0.55 16.06 -27.65
CA GLY A 86 0.48 15.30 -28.91
C GLY A 86 1.62 15.56 -29.89
N GLU A 87 2.66 16.32 -29.49
CA GLU A 87 3.82 16.64 -30.33
C GLU A 87 4.93 15.58 -30.23
N HIS A 88 4.55 14.31 -30.39
CA HIS A 88 5.45 13.15 -30.17
C HIS A 88 6.74 13.22 -31.01
N ALA A 89 6.68 13.72 -32.26
CA ALA A 89 7.86 13.87 -33.10
C ALA A 89 8.89 14.87 -32.52
N ARG A 90 8.43 15.99 -31.94
CA ARG A 90 9.30 16.97 -31.29
C ARG A 90 9.88 16.44 -29.99
N ALA A 91 9.08 15.74 -29.18
CA ALA A 91 9.55 15.07 -27.98
C ALA A 91 10.66 14.06 -28.31
N GLN A 92 10.47 13.24 -29.35
CA GLN A 92 11.45 12.26 -29.78
C GLN A 92 12.74 12.89 -30.30
N ALA A 93 12.66 13.96 -31.09
CA ALA A 93 13.82 14.69 -31.59
C ALA A 93 14.63 15.31 -30.44
N LEU A 94 13.96 15.94 -29.46
CA LEU A 94 14.59 16.54 -28.28
C LEU A 94 15.32 15.49 -27.43
N LEU A 95 14.67 14.35 -27.14
CA LEU A 95 15.27 13.30 -26.33
C LEU A 95 16.47 12.64 -27.03
N ARG A 96 16.44 12.47 -28.35
CA ARG A 96 17.58 11.99 -29.13
C ARG A 96 18.75 13.00 -29.10
N GLU A 97 18.48 14.28 -29.30
CA GLU A 97 19.48 15.33 -29.23
C GLU A 97 20.16 15.36 -27.85
N GLN A 98 19.40 15.23 -26.79
CA GLN A 98 19.95 15.24 -25.44
C GLN A 98 20.73 13.95 -25.11
N LEU A 99 20.33 12.81 -25.64
CA LEU A 99 21.09 11.55 -25.49
C LEU A 99 22.43 11.58 -26.22
N THR A 100 22.52 12.27 -27.37
CA THR A 100 23.83 12.45 -28.03
C THR A 100 24.78 13.32 -27.23
N ARG A 101 24.26 14.28 -26.44
CA ARG A 101 25.04 15.15 -25.55
C ARG A 101 25.35 14.51 -24.19
N ASN A 102 24.47 13.60 -23.74
CA ASN A 102 24.58 12.91 -22.46
C ASN A 102 24.46 11.38 -22.64
N PRO A 103 25.45 10.75 -23.30
CA PRO A 103 25.42 9.30 -23.55
C PRO A 103 25.48 8.54 -22.22
N GLY A 104 24.54 7.63 -22.02
CA GLY A 104 24.41 6.84 -20.78
C GLY A 104 23.44 7.40 -19.73
N ASN A 105 22.73 8.50 -20.00
CA ASN A 105 21.71 8.99 -19.09
C ASN A 105 20.46 8.09 -19.14
N ALA A 106 20.26 7.32 -18.06
CA ALA A 106 19.18 6.33 -17.94
C ALA A 106 17.77 6.96 -18.01
N GLN A 107 17.59 8.19 -17.49
CA GLN A 107 16.29 8.87 -17.51
C GLN A 107 15.89 9.29 -18.92
N LEU A 108 16.81 9.88 -19.70
CA LEU A 108 16.56 10.23 -21.10
C LEU A 108 16.32 8.98 -21.98
N SER A 109 17.08 7.91 -21.73
CA SER A 109 16.92 6.64 -22.44
C SER A 109 15.55 6.03 -22.15
N LYS A 110 15.11 6.02 -20.90
CA LYS A 110 13.79 5.56 -20.49
C LYS A 110 12.68 6.41 -21.11
N ALA A 111 12.75 7.74 -21.01
CA ALA A 111 11.75 8.64 -21.58
C ALA A 111 11.60 8.44 -23.11
N LEU A 112 12.70 8.19 -23.83
CA LEU A 112 12.67 7.90 -25.27
C LEU A 112 12.05 6.52 -25.57
N SER A 113 12.32 5.53 -24.74
CA SER A 113 11.74 4.18 -24.86
C SER A 113 10.23 4.20 -24.63
N ASP A 114 9.78 4.90 -23.57
CA ASP A 114 8.37 5.03 -23.21
C ASP A 114 7.58 5.77 -24.30
N LEU A 115 8.15 6.85 -24.85
CA LEU A 115 7.56 7.59 -25.98
C LEU A 115 7.44 6.74 -27.23
N ARG A 116 8.42 5.89 -27.54
CA ARG A 116 8.36 4.98 -28.69
C ARG A 116 7.29 3.92 -28.53
N ALA A 117 7.13 3.37 -27.32
CA ALA A 117 6.08 2.41 -27.03
C ALA A 117 4.69 3.03 -27.20
N GLU A 118 4.50 4.28 -26.74
CA GLU A 118 3.24 5.02 -26.90
C GLU A 118 2.93 5.32 -28.37
N MET A 119 3.92 5.75 -29.15
CA MET A 119 3.76 5.98 -30.60
C MET A 119 3.43 4.69 -31.36
N ALA A 120 4.01 3.55 -30.97
CA ALA A 120 3.69 2.25 -31.55
C ALA A 120 2.27 1.79 -31.19
N ALA A 121 1.84 2.01 -29.95
CA ALA A 121 0.48 1.73 -29.51
C ALA A 121 -0.57 2.61 -30.23
N SER A 122 -0.25 3.90 -30.45
CA SER A 122 -1.12 4.84 -31.17
C SER A 122 -1.24 4.50 -32.67
N ALA A 123 -0.18 3.99 -33.26
CA ALA A 123 -0.19 3.51 -34.67
C ALA A 123 -1.07 2.26 -34.85
N SER A 124 -1.19 1.43 -33.81
CA SER A 124 -2.05 0.24 -33.78
C SER A 124 -3.53 0.57 -33.51
N ALA A 125 -3.83 1.74 -32.95
CA ALA A 125 -5.17 2.15 -32.57
C ALA A 125 -5.96 2.89 -33.66
N SER A 126 -5.40 3.07 -34.86
CA SER A 126 -6.01 3.84 -35.96
C SER A 126 -6.99 3.03 -36.83
N ALA A 127 -7.35 1.80 -36.48
CA ALA A 127 -8.42 1.04 -37.11
C ALA A 127 -9.67 1.04 -36.22
N PRO A 128 -10.90 1.27 -36.78
CA PRO A 128 -12.10 1.29 -35.98
C PRO A 128 -12.41 -0.10 -35.45
N ALA A 129 -12.41 -0.24 -34.10
CA ALA A 129 -12.72 -1.49 -33.42
C ALA A 129 -14.23 -1.66 -33.22
N PRO A 130 -14.79 -2.86 -33.49
CA PRO A 130 -16.07 -3.26 -32.94
C PRO A 130 -15.93 -3.63 -31.45
N ALA A 131 -17.01 -3.48 -30.69
CA ALA A 131 -17.06 -3.74 -29.25
C ALA A 131 -16.58 -5.16 -28.88
N PRO A 132 -15.82 -5.35 -27.79
CA PRO A 132 -15.21 -6.63 -27.48
C PRO A 132 -16.24 -7.62 -26.92
N ALA A 133 -16.41 -8.73 -27.64
CA ALA A 133 -17.01 -9.93 -27.10
C ALA A 133 -15.99 -10.68 -26.22
N PRO A 134 -16.43 -11.52 -25.26
CA PRO A 134 -15.55 -12.19 -24.27
C PRO A 134 -14.40 -13.02 -24.84
N ALA A 135 -14.42 -13.32 -26.12
CA ALA A 135 -13.38 -14.10 -26.82
C ALA A 135 -12.05 -13.35 -27.07
N VAL A 136 -12.02 -12.02 -26.95
CA VAL A 136 -10.81 -11.22 -27.23
C VAL A 136 -9.76 -11.38 -26.12
N VAL A 137 -10.18 -11.70 -24.91
CA VAL A 137 -9.27 -11.92 -23.77
C VAL A 137 -8.42 -13.19 -23.98
N LEU A 138 -8.96 -14.19 -24.65
CA LEU A 138 -8.23 -15.44 -24.96
C LEU A 138 -7.15 -15.21 -26.05
N ALA A 139 -7.45 -14.34 -27.03
CA ALA A 139 -6.54 -14.05 -28.13
C ALA A 139 -5.32 -13.20 -27.73
N GLN A 140 -5.47 -12.34 -26.73
CA GLN A 140 -4.35 -11.55 -26.21
C GLN A 140 -3.42 -12.38 -25.31
N ALA A 141 -3.95 -13.41 -24.61
CA ALA A 141 -3.15 -14.37 -23.86
C ALA A 141 -2.30 -15.27 -24.77
N LEU A 142 -2.75 -15.53 -25.99
CA LEU A 142 -2.03 -16.35 -27.00
C LEU A 142 -0.80 -15.65 -27.61
N ALA A 143 -0.78 -14.31 -27.60
CA ALA A 143 0.31 -13.53 -28.21
C ALA A 143 1.53 -13.29 -27.30
N SER A 144 1.45 -13.63 -26.02
CA SER A 144 2.46 -13.29 -25.01
C SER A 144 3.20 -14.48 -24.37
N LEU A 145 3.03 -15.70 -24.88
CA LEU A 145 3.65 -16.90 -24.31
C LEU A 145 4.92 -17.33 -25.04
N PRO A 146 5.97 -17.75 -24.33
CA PRO A 146 7.16 -18.33 -24.93
C PRO A 146 6.85 -19.69 -25.57
N HIS A 147 7.48 -19.97 -26.73
CA HIS A 147 7.37 -21.24 -27.42
C HIS A 147 7.76 -22.41 -26.51
N VAL A 148 6.84 -23.35 -26.32
CA VAL A 148 7.12 -24.62 -25.66
C VAL A 148 7.97 -25.47 -26.58
N ASN A 149 9.24 -25.68 -26.23
CA ASN A 149 10.11 -26.64 -26.87
C ASN A 149 9.80 -28.06 -26.36
N SER A 150 8.79 -28.68 -26.91
CA SER A 150 8.63 -30.12 -26.77
C SER A 150 9.30 -30.81 -27.96
N THR A 151 10.27 -31.66 -27.67
CA THR A 151 10.90 -32.53 -28.68
C THR A 151 9.85 -33.39 -29.36
N PRO A 152 9.69 -33.31 -30.67
CA PRO A 152 8.64 -34.07 -31.35
C PRO A 152 8.97 -35.57 -31.34
N GLN A 153 8.11 -36.37 -30.72
CA GLN A 153 8.07 -37.78 -31.06
C GLN A 153 7.57 -37.90 -32.51
N ALA A 154 8.36 -38.61 -33.31
CA ALA A 154 8.06 -38.79 -34.72
C ALA A 154 6.69 -39.45 -34.93
N ALA A 155 5.82 -38.76 -35.64
CA ALA A 155 4.50 -39.24 -35.95
C ALA A 155 4.55 -40.44 -36.89
N PRO A 156 3.62 -41.36 -36.78
CA PRO A 156 3.50 -42.44 -37.79
C PRO A 156 3.10 -41.80 -39.14
N ASN A 157 3.97 -41.90 -40.09
CA ASN A 157 3.69 -41.51 -41.50
C ASN A 157 2.65 -42.47 -42.11
N LEU A 158 1.86 -41.95 -43.08
CA LEU A 158 1.02 -42.79 -43.88
C LEU A 158 1.83 -43.89 -44.60
N ILE A 159 1.48 -45.15 -44.40
CA ILE A 159 2.17 -46.30 -44.97
C ILE A 159 1.62 -46.49 -46.36
N ALA A 160 2.46 -46.39 -47.40
CA ALA A 160 2.05 -46.72 -48.75
C ALA A 160 1.76 -48.22 -48.87
N PRO A 161 0.60 -48.58 -49.45
CA PRO A 161 0.26 -49.99 -49.63
C PRO A 161 1.24 -50.69 -50.58
N SER A 162 1.58 -51.94 -50.19
CA SER A 162 2.51 -52.73 -51.07
C SER A 162 1.83 -53.10 -52.41
N LYS A 163 2.57 -52.94 -53.48
CA LYS A 163 2.12 -53.36 -54.85
C LYS A 163 1.77 -54.83 -54.79
N PRO A 164 0.62 -55.25 -55.37
CA PRO A 164 0.31 -56.65 -55.46
C PRO A 164 1.39 -57.46 -56.21
N LYS A 165 1.91 -58.47 -55.55
CA LYS A 165 2.92 -59.32 -56.14
C LYS A 165 2.26 -60.22 -57.23
N ILE A 166 2.40 -59.88 -58.49
CA ILE A 166 2.08 -60.72 -59.59
C ILE A 166 3.29 -61.67 -59.83
N ARG A 167 3.11 -62.97 -59.59
CA ARG A 167 4.13 -64.00 -59.89
C ARG A 167 4.39 -63.97 -61.43
N PRO A 168 5.61 -63.76 -61.92
CA PRO A 168 5.91 -63.89 -63.33
C PRO A 168 5.94 -65.36 -63.61
N ASN A 169 5.04 -65.85 -64.45
CA ASN A 169 5.22 -67.13 -65.11
C ASN A 169 6.23 -66.99 -66.27
N SER A 170 7.37 -67.63 -66.08
CA SER A 170 8.45 -67.64 -67.10
C SER A 170 8.05 -68.34 -68.34
N ARG A 171 7.88 -67.59 -69.43
CA ARG A 171 8.35 -67.96 -70.86
C ARG A 171 8.09 -66.85 -71.79
N ARG A 172 9.13 -66.27 -72.28
CA ARG A 172 9.48 -65.56 -73.53
C ARG A 172 8.43 -64.61 -74.15
N ALA A 173 8.86 -63.44 -74.27
CA ALA A 173 8.34 -62.29 -75.06
C ALA A 173 7.69 -62.71 -76.37
N ARG A 174 6.38 -62.51 -76.49
CA ARG A 174 5.71 -62.12 -77.78
C ARG A 174 4.40 -61.39 -77.35
N ASN A 175 4.37 -60.09 -77.75
CA ASN A 175 3.27 -59.20 -77.56
C ASN A 175 3.01 -58.69 -76.17
N GLU A 176 3.64 -57.62 -75.74
CA GLU A 176 3.29 -56.83 -74.57
C GLU A 176 1.78 -56.53 -74.48
N ASN A 177 1.14 -56.25 -75.63
CA ASN A 177 -0.29 -55.96 -75.72
C ASN A 177 -1.17 -57.19 -75.43
N GLN A 178 -0.76 -58.44 -75.85
CA GLN A 178 -1.54 -59.64 -75.48
C GLN A 178 -1.31 -60.07 -74.08
N GLN A 179 -0.17 -59.82 -73.50
CA GLN A 179 0.12 -60.11 -72.10
C GLN A 179 -0.61 -59.13 -71.15
N LEU A 180 -0.67 -57.88 -71.54
CA LEU A 180 -1.43 -56.84 -70.92
C LEU A 180 -2.94 -57.11 -70.98
N ALA A 181 -3.49 -57.56 -72.08
CA ALA A 181 -4.90 -58.00 -72.24
C ALA A 181 -5.22 -59.19 -71.34
N ARG A 182 -4.36 -60.20 -71.26
CA ARG A 182 -4.51 -61.37 -70.39
C ARG A 182 -4.40 -61.05 -68.93
N ILE A 183 -3.56 -60.02 -68.58
CA ILE A 183 -3.45 -59.51 -67.18
C ILE A 183 -4.73 -58.73 -66.83
N SER A 184 -5.26 -57.98 -67.79
CA SER A 184 -6.53 -57.24 -67.56
C SER A 184 -7.70 -58.13 -67.40
N ASP A 185 -7.81 -59.22 -68.12
CA ASP A 185 -8.88 -60.22 -68.01
C ASP A 185 -8.78 -61.04 -66.67
N ALA A 186 -7.53 -61.29 -66.23
CA ALA A 186 -7.29 -61.98 -64.94
C ALA A 186 -7.32 -61.07 -63.72
N ASN A 187 -7.18 -59.75 -63.91
CA ASN A 187 -7.19 -58.74 -62.85
C ASN A 187 -7.87 -57.45 -63.33
N PRO A 188 -9.16 -57.37 -63.35
CA PRO A 188 -9.89 -56.16 -63.71
C PRO A 188 -9.35 -54.96 -62.88
N GLY A 189 -9.16 -53.79 -63.56
CA GLY A 189 -8.65 -52.59 -62.89
C GLY A 189 -7.13 -52.46 -62.76
N TYR A 190 -6.33 -53.49 -63.15
CA TYR A 190 -4.87 -53.47 -63.01
C TYR A 190 -4.19 -52.23 -63.66
N PHE A 191 -4.55 -51.82 -64.84
CA PHE A 191 -4.00 -50.65 -65.50
C PHE A 191 -4.22 -49.34 -64.73
N PHE A 192 -5.40 -49.22 -64.19
CA PHE A 192 -5.73 -48.04 -63.36
C PHE A 192 -5.00 -48.08 -62.01
N ALA A 193 -4.86 -49.25 -61.44
CA ALA A 193 -4.10 -49.43 -60.24
C ALA A 193 -2.61 -49.11 -60.41
N ASP A 194 -1.96 -49.62 -61.53
CA ASP A 194 -0.57 -49.33 -61.84
C ASP A 194 -0.35 -47.85 -62.17
N LYS A 195 -1.29 -47.22 -62.85
CA LYS A 195 -1.29 -45.78 -63.13
C LYS A 195 -1.41 -45.01 -61.82
N ALA A 196 -2.30 -45.40 -60.91
CA ALA A 196 -2.51 -44.76 -59.62
C ALA A 196 -1.25 -44.90 -58.74
N TYR A 197 -0.62 -46.07 -58.66
CA TYR A 197 0.64 -46.27 -57.94
C TYR A 197 1.76 -45.42 -58.42
N LYS A 198 1.95 -45.31 -59.77
CA LYS A 198 3.00 -44.50 -60.39
C LYS A 198 2.77 -43.01 -60.13
N ALA A 199 1.57 -42.54 -60.34
CA ALA A 199 1.20 -41.13 -60.11
C ALA A 199 1.32 -40.72 -58.62
N SER A 200 0.81 -41.55 -57.73
CA SER A 200 0.93 -41.34 -56.26
C SER A 200 2.39 -41.32 -55.81
N ALA A 201 3.28 -42.15 -56.37
CA ALA A 201 4.70 -42.20 -56.00
C ALA A 201 5.47 -40.92 -56.35
N VAL A 202 5.00 -40.17 -57.34
CA VAL A 202 5.59 -38.87 -57.72
C VAL A 202 4.78 -37.68 -57.27
N GLY A 203 3.74 -37.92 -56.42
CA GLY A 203 2.89 -36.87 -55.84
C GLY A 203 1.86 -36.26 -56.83
N ASP A 204 1.64 -36.83 -57.99
CA ASP A 204 0.61 -36.40 -58.96
C ASP A 204 -0.78 -36.96 -58.51
N ILE A 205 -1.36 -36.30 -57.54
CA ILE A 205 -2.65 -36.71 -56.92
C ILE A 205 -3.80 -36.50 -57.91
N ALA A 206 -3.69 -35.49 -58.78
CA ALA A 206 -4.70 -35.21 -59.83
C ALA A 206 -4.90 -36.42 -60.79
N THR A 207 -3.82 -37.11 -61.12
CA THR A 207 -3.86 -38.34 -61.95
C THR A 207 -4.12 -39.59 -61.09
N ALA A 208 -3.56 -39.63 -59.88
CA ALA A 208 -3.64 -40.81 -58.97
C ALA A 208 -5.08 -41.11 -58.52
N LEU A 209 -5.83 -40.09 -58.11
CA LEU A 209 -7.15 -40.28 -57.44
C LEU A 209 -8.20 -40.84 -58.40
N PRO A 210 -8.43 -40.28 -59.62
CA PRO A 210 -9.39 -40.88 -60.55
C PRO A 210 -8.97 -42.27 -61.00
N ALA A 211 -7.68 -42.53 -61.14
CA ALA A 211 -7.19 -43.87 -61.51
C ALA A 211 -7.39 -44.87 -60.34
N ALA A 212 -7.18 -44.48 -59.08
CA ALA A 212 -7.43 -45.35 -57.91
C ALA A 212 -8.95 -45.68 -57.75
N ARG A 213 -9.81 -44.70 -58.02
CA ARG A 213 -11.28 -44.90 -57.99
C ARG A 213 -11.74 -45.88 -59.07
N GLU A 214 -11.24 -45.71 -60.23
CA GLU A 214 -11.55 -46.62 -61.38
C GLU A 214 -11.07 -48.06 -61.11
N ALA A 215 -9.85 -48.20 -60.56
CA ALA A 215 -9.32 -49.52 -60.20
C ALA A 215 -10.20 -50.23 -59.15
N ALA A 216 -10.65 -49.51 -58.15
CA ALA A 216 -11.49 -50.04 -57.10
C ALA A 216 -12.95 -50.32 -57.61
N GLN A 217 -13.45 -49.56 -58.57
CA GLN A 217 -14.77 -49.74 -59.14
C GLN A 217 -14.81 -50.99 -60.09
N GLN A 218 -13.71 -51.23 -60.84
CA GLN A 218 -13.65 -52.38 -61.75
C GLN A 218 -13.43 -53.71 -61.06
N ALA A 219 -12.82 -53.71 -59.86
CA ALA A 219 -12.60 -54.92 -59.09
C ALA A 219 -12.86 -54.64 -57.63
N PRO A 220 -14.14 -54.50 -57.19
CA PRO A 220 -14.46 -54.14 -55.82
C PRO A 220 -14.00 -55.13 -54.75
N GLU A 221 -13.93 -56.43 -55.08
CA GLU A 221 -13.37 -57.50 -54.25
C GLU A 221 -11.85 -57.44 -54.10
N ASN A 222 -11.16 -56.63 -54.91
CA ASN A 222 -9.72 -56.55 -54.78
C ASN A 222 -9.29 -55.55 -53.71
N ARG A 223 -9.08 -56.06 -52.53
CA ARG A 223 -8.72 -55.30 -51.33
C ARG A 223 -7.45 -54.44 -51.53
N ALA A 224 -6.47 -54.85 -52.38
CA ALA A 224 -5.29 -54.07 -52.66
C ALA A 224 -5.64 -52.75 -53.37
N TYR A 225 -6.63 -52.72 -54.25
CA TYR A 225 -7.13 -51.52 -54.92
C TYR A 225 -7.93 -50.66 -53.97
N GLY A 226 -8.70 -51.23 -53.05
CA GLY A 226 -9.33 -50.52 -51.97
C GLY A 226 -8.33 -49.84 -51.03
N LYS A 227 -7.28 -50.55 -50.61
CA LYS A 227 -6.19 -49.97 -49.81
C LYS A 227 -5.43 -48.84 -50.56
N LEU A 228 -5.19 -49.00 -51.88
CA LEU A 228 -4.59 -47.97 -52.72
C LEU A 228 -5.49 -46.72 -52.76
N LEU A 229 -6.83 -46.93 -52.93
CA LEU A 229 -7.78 -45.82 -52.94
C LEU A 229 -7.78 -45.07 -51.59
N VAL A 230 -7.82 -45.80 -50.47
CA VAL A 230 -7.68 -45.18 -49.14
C VAL A 230 -6.43 -44.33 -49.00
N TYR A 231 -5.28 -44.86 -49.46
CA TYR A 231 -4.02 -44.15 -49.43
C TYR A 231 -4.02 -42.87 -50.30
N VAL A 232 -4.54 -42.94 -51.50
CA VAL A 232 -4.59 -41.78 -52.43
C VAL A 232 -5.60 -40.74 -51.98
N LEU A 233 -6.78 -41.18 -51.44
CA LEU A 233 -7.76 -40.31 -50.84
C LEU A 233 -7.15 -39.55 -49.66
N ALA A 234 -6.39 -40.24 -48.82
CA ALA A 234 -5.70 -39.59 -47.67
C ALA A 234 -4.62 -38.57 -48.17
N GLN A 235 -3.90 -38.90 -49.24
CA GLN A 235 -2.95 -37.95 -49.88
C GLN A 235 -3.65 -36.75 -50.51
N SER A 236 -4.87 -36.94 -51.08
CA SER A 236 -5.66 -35.82 -51.63
C SER A 236 -6.30 -34.93 -50.63
N GLY A 237 -6.26 -35.27 -49.33
CA GLY A 237 -6.97 -34.54 -48.23
C GLY A 237 -8.45 -34.95 -48.09
N ALA A 238 -8.95 -35.92 -48.86
CA ALA A 238 -10.33 -36.42 -48.76
C ALA A 238 -10.45 -37.45 -47.61
N TYR A 239 -10.19 -36.97 -46.39
CA TYR A 239 -10.05 -37.86 -45.22
C TYR A 239 -11.37 -38.57 -44.79
N GLU A 240 -12.52 -37.93 -44.97
CA GLU A 240 -13.82 -38.53 -44.67
C GLU A 240 -14.15 -39.74 -45.54
N GLU A 241 -13.88 -39.55 -46.88
CA GLU A 241 -14.07 -40.63 -47.87
C GLU A 241 -13.07 -41.77 -47.58
N ALA A 242 -11.82 -41.38 -47.22
CA ALA A 242 -10.77 -42.32 -46.85
C ALA A 242 -11.11 -43.16 -45.59
N ASP A 243 -11.66 -42.54 -44.51
CA ASP A 243 -12.09 -43.23 -43.32
C ASP A 243 -13.26 -44.18 -43.57
N THR A 244 -14.24 -43.71 -44.37
CA THR A 244 -15.42 -44.51 -44.77
C THR A 244 -14.99 -45.74 -45.54
N MET A 245 -14.10 -45.60 -46.53
CA MET A 245 -13.59 -46.70 -47.33
C MET A 245 -12.74 -47.68 -46.52
N ALA A 246 -11.86 -47.13 -45.63
CA ALA A 246 -11.06 -47.95 -44.73
C ALA A 246 -11.94 -48.74 -43.77
N GLY A 247 -13.02 -48.11 -43.24
CA GLY A 247 -14.02 -48.78 -42.40
C GLY A 247 -14.65 -50.00 -43.10
N LYS A 248 -15.17 -49.81 -44.33
CA LYS A 248 -15.79 -50.91 -45.11
C LYS A 248 -14.78 -52.05 -45.34
N LEU A 249 -13.54 -51.74 -45.70
CA LEU A 249 -12.53 -52.77 -45.88
C LEU A 249 -12.17 -53.53 -44.62
N LEU A 250 -12.28 -52.92 -43.46
CA LEU A 250 -12.01 -53.59 -42.17
C LEU A 250 -13.16 -54.50 -41.72
N GLU A 251 -14.38 -54.16 -42.06
CA GLU A 251 -15.59 -55.00 -41.75
C GLU A 251 -15.59 -56.31 -42.56
N GLU A 252 -15.04 -56.30 -43.80
CA GLU A 252 -15.14 -57.42 -44.74
C GLU A 252 -14.13 -58.58 -44.46
N ALA A 253 -13.05 -58.40 -43.76
CA ALA A 253 -12.12 -59.50 -43.41
C ALA A 253 -11.07 -59.12 -42.35
N ALA A 254 -10.77 -60.08 -41.44
CA ALA A 254 -9.81 -59.94 -40.35
C ALA A 254 -8.33 -60.14 -40.71
N ALA A 255 -8.01 -60.77 -41.83
CA ALA A 255 -6.61 -60.97 -42.29
C ALA A 255 -6.08 -59.69 -42.93
N ASP A 256 -4.87 -59.21 -42.59
CA ASP A 256 -4.26 -57.95 -42.99
C ASP A 256 -4.85 -56.68 -42.34
N SER A 257 -5.52 -56.78 -41.22
CA SER A 257 -6.24 -55.66 -40.59
C SER A 257 -5.30 -54.62 -39.94
N GLN A 258 -4.12 -55.03 -39.50
CA GLN A 258 -3.23 -54.15 -38.69
C GLN A 258 -2.69 -52.95 -39.46
N GLU A 259 -2.20 -53.11 -40.70
CA GLU A 259 -1.71 -52.00 -41.53
C GLU A 259 -2.82 -51.00 -41.85
N LEU A 260 -3.98 -51.51 -42.26
CA LEU A 260 -5.15 -50.67 -42.62
C LEU A 260 -5.72 -49.99 -41.36
N THR A 261 -5.72 -50.65 -40.21
CA THR A 261 -6.14 -50.07 -38.95
C THR A 261 -5.23 -48.91 -38.53
N THR A 262 -3.93 -49.10 -38.66
CA THR A 262 -2.93 -48.00 -38.39
C THR A 262 -3.13 -46.84 -39.35
N GLN A 263 -3.36 -47.13 -40.64
CA GLN A 263 -3.60 -46.09 -41.64
C GLN A 263 -4.91 -45.35 -41.38
N ARG A 264 -5.98 -46.07 -41.03
CA ARG A 264 -7.25 -45.46 -40.59
C ARG A 264 -7.11 -44.59 -39.34
N GLN A 265 -6.31 -45.00 -38.35
CA GLN A 265 -6.03 -44.19 -37.16
C GLN A 265 -5.35 -42.87 -37.56
N VAL A 266 -4.38 -42.88 -38.44
CA VAL A 266 -3.73 -41.65 -38.93
C VAL A 266 -4.73 -40.74 -39.64
N ILE A 267 -5.60 -41.30 -40.50
CA ILE A 267 -6.64 -40.53 -41.21
C ILE A 267 -7.61 -39.91 -40.18
N ARG A 268 -8.07 -40.69 -39.20
CA ARG A 268 -9.00 -40.22 -38.15
C ARG A 268 -8.37 -39.13 -37.28
N ARG A 269 -7.08 -39.23 -36.97
CA ARG A 269 -6.36 -38.15 -36.24
C ARG A 269 -6.29 -36.86 -37.03
N ARG A 270 -6.16 -36.92 -38.34
CA ARG A 270 -6.21 -35.72 -39.21
C ARG A 270 -7.60 -35.13 -39.30
N LEU A 271 -8.63 -35.96 -39.38
CA LEU A 271 -10.03 -35.51 -39.28
C LEU A 271 -10.29 -34.83 -37.90
N ALA A 272 -9.90 -35.52 -36.84
CA ALA A 272 -10.03 -34.95 -35.49
C ALA A 272 -9.35 -33.59 -35.35
N PHE A 273 -8.16 -33.42 -35.94
CA PHE A 273 -7.43 -32.14 -35.91
C PHE A 273 -8.15 -31.04 -36.71
N GLY A 274 -8.76 -31.36 -37.89
CA GLY A 274 -9.59 -30.40 -38.60
C GLY A 274 -10.77 -29.89 -37.80
N HIS A 275 -11.49 -30.78 -37.11
CA HIS A 275 -12.57 -30.42 -36.18
C HIS A 275 -12.05 -29.67 -34.96
N PHE A 276 -10.86 -30.03 -34.50
CA PHE A 276 -10.18 -29.31 -33.40
C PHE A 276 -9.90 -27.84 -33.74
N GLU A 277 -9.37 -27.55 -34.94
CA GLU A 277 -9.13 -26.18 -35.39
C GLU A 277 -10.44 -25.42 -35.60
N THR A 278 -11.45 -26.09 -36.19
CA THR A 278 -12.79 -25.50 -36.38
C THR A 278 -13.44 -25.16 -35.02
N ALA A 279 -13.32 -26.03 -34.02
CA ALA A 279 -13.81 -25.77 -32.67
C ALA A 279 -13.10 -24.56 -32.03
N ASN A 280 -11.78 -24.45 -32.21
CA ASN A 280 -11.01 -23.30 -31.72
C ASN A 280 -11.41 -22.00 -32.43
N GLN A 281 -11.67 -22.07 -33.77
CA GLN A 281 -12.17 -20.89 -34.46
C GLN A 281 -13.56 -20.48 -34.01
N ALA A 282 -14.48 -21.43 -33.81
CA ALA A 282 -15.82 -21.16 -33.28
C ALA A 282 -15.78 -20.52 -31.87
N LEU A 283 -14.84 -20.96 -31.02
CA LEU A 283 -14.63 -20.30 -29.71
C LEU A 283 -14.16 -18.84 -29.86
N ARG A 284 -13.23 -18.57 -30.80
CA ARG A 284 -12.78 -17.19 -31.08
C ARG A 284 -13.88 -16.30 -31.62
N ASP A 285 -14.77 -16.88 -32.41
CA ASP A 285 -15.94 -16.20 -33.00
C ASP A 285 -17.11 -16.04 -32.00
N GLY A 286 -16.99 -16.65 -30.79
CA GLY A 286 -18.01 -16.60 -29.74
C GLY A 286 -19.15 -17.61 -29.92
N ASP A 287 -19.09 -18.50 -30.94
CA ASP A 287 -20.08 -19.56 -31.14
C ASP A 287 -19.71 -20.82 -30.35
N SER A 288 -19.98 -20.76 -29.03
CA SER A 288 -19.71 -21.89 -28.14
C SER A 288 -20.52 -23.15 -28.48
N ALA A 289 -21.67 -23.01 -29.12
CA ALA A 289 -22.50 -24.16 -29.52
C ALA A 289 -21.87 -24.90 -30.69
N ALA A 290 -21.36 -24.19 -31.71
CA ALA A 290 -20.58 -24.78 -32.80
C ALA A 290 -19.30 -25.41 -32.25
N ALA A 291 -18.58 -24.72 -31.35
CA ALA A 291 -17.37 -25.25 -30.75
C ALA A 291 -17.57 -26.58 -30.06
N VAL A 292 -18.64 -26.75 -29.28
CA VAL A 292 -18.98 -28.03 -28.61
C VAL A 292 -19.27 -29.11 -29.63
N ARG A 293 -20.02 -28.81 -30.72
CA ARG A 293 -20.33 -29.81 -31.76
C ARG A 293 -19.05 -30.32 -32.42
N GLU A 294 -18.21 -29.42 -32.86
CA GLU A 294 -16.94 -29.73 -33.52
C GLU A 294 -15.97 -30.47 -32.60
N ALA A 295 -15.83 -30.06 -31.36
CA ALA A 295 -14.97 -30.72 -30.38
C ALA A 295 -15.47 -32.17 -30.07
N ARG A 296 -16.80 -32.40 -30.08
CA ARG A 296 -17.36 -33.72 -29.90
C ARG A 296 -17.00 -34.65 -31.05
N ILE A 297 -17.15 -34.17 -32.29
CA ILE A 297 -16.75 -34.91 -33.51
C ILE A 297 -15.24 -35.22 -33.47
N GLY A 298 -14.41 -34.25 -33.03
CA GLY A 298 -12.99 -34.46 -32.83
C GLY A 298 -12.66 -35.62 -31.88
N VAL A 299 -13.37 -35.73 -30.76
CA VAL A 299 -13.23 -36.84 -29.81
C VAL A 299 -13.74 -38.18 -30.42
N GLU A 300 -14.82 -38.18 -31.22
CA GLU A 300 -15.31 -39.39 -31.89
C GLU A 300 -14.28 -39.96 -32.86
N TYR A 301 -13.52 -39.10 -33.56
CA TYR A 301 -12.47 -39.54 -34.44
C TYR A 301 -11.19 -39.96 -33.70
N ALA A 302 -10.82 -39.32 -32.59
CA ALA A 302 -9.58 -39.59 -31.85
C ALA A 302 -9.84 -39.66 -30.32
N PRO A 303 -10.55 -40.66 -29.82
CA PRO A 303 -10.93 -40.77 -28.41
C PRO A 303 -9.74 -41.06 -27.47
N ASP A 304 -8.61 -41.48 -28.01
CA ASP A 304 -7.37 -41.79 -27.30
C ASP A 304 -6.44 -40.58 -27.10
N LEU A 305 -6.80 -39.44 -27.67
CA LEU A 305 -5.94 -38.23 -27.58
C LEU A 305 -6.43 -37.27 -26.52
N LEU A 306 -5.60 -37.03 -25.50
CA LEU A 306 -5.82 -36.05 -24.41
C LEU A 306 -6.23 -34.67 -24.91
N PRO A 307 -5.58 -34.04 -25.93
CA PRO A 307 -5.94 -32.72 -26.40
C PRO A 307 -7.39 -32.56 -26.85
N HIS A 308 -7.95 -33.54 -27.56
CA HIS A 308 -9.33 -33.46 -28.01
C HIS A 308 -10.33 -33.57 -26.85
N ARG A 309 -10.01 -34.39 -25.85
CA ARG A 309 -10.79 -34.50 -24.62
C ARG A 309 -10.77 -33.20 -23.80
N LEU A 310 -9.61 -32.62 -23.61
CA LEU A 310 -9.46 -31.32 -22.94
C LEU A 310 -10.21 -30.22 -23.68
N GLN A 311 -10.14 -30.18 -25.00
CA GLN A 311 -10.89 -29.22 -25.81
C GLN A 311 -12.39 -29.38 -25.66
N LEU A 312 -12.92 -30.63 -25.69
CA LEU A 312 -14.36 -30.87 -25.49
C LEU A 312 -14.82 -30.35 -24.14
N ILE A 313 -14.10 -30.65 -23.06
CA ILE A 313 -14.41 -30.17 -21.71
C ILE A 313 -14.34 -28.62 -21.67
N SER A 314 -13.32 -28.04 -22.23
CA SER A 314 -13.15 -26.58 -22.27
C SER A 314 -14.27 -25.89 -23.06
N THR A 315 -14.68 -26.42 -24.21
CA THR A 315 -15.79 -25.86 -25.00
C THR A 315 -17.14 -25.98 -24.29
N GLN A 316 -17.37 -27.08 -23.58
CA GLN A 316 -18.58 -27.29 -22.76
C GLN A 316 -18.60 -26.31 -21.58
N LEU A 317 -17.46 -26.06 -20.92
CA LEU A 317 -17.34 -25.05 -19.87
C LEU A 317 -17.60 -23.64 -20.42
N ALA A 318 -17.08 -23.31 -21.59
CA ALA A 318 -17.32 -22.02 -22.24
C ALA A 318 -18.80 -21.84 -22.61
N ALA A 319 -19.48 -22.95 -22.95
CA ALA A 319 -20.92 -22.97 -23.24
C ALA A 319 -21.81 -23.02 -21.96
N GLY A 320 -21.21 -23.05 -20.75
CA GLY A 320 -21.92 -23.15 -19.48
C GLY A 320 -22.57 -24.53 -19.22
N ARG A 321 -22.21 -25.58 -19.97
CA ARG A 321 -22.78 -26.94 -19.88
C ARG A 321 -22.02 -27.77 -18.84
N LEU A 322 -22.18 -27.43 -17.55
CA LEU A 322 -21.36 -27.99 -16.48
C LEU A 322 -21.54 -29.50 -16.30
N ASP A 323 -22.77 -30.02 -16.41
CA ASP A 323 -23.03 -31.45 -16.26
C ASP A 323 -22.41 -32.28 -17.39
N GLU A 324 -22.52 -31.79 -18.65
CA GLU A 324 -21.87 -32.42 -19.80
C GLU A 324 -20.35 -32.42 -19.65
N ALA A 325 -19.77 -31.29 -19.20
CA ALA A 325 -18.34 -31.18 -18.96
C ALA A 325 -17.84 -32.13 -17.86
N ASN A 326 -18.60 -32.27 -16.77
CA ASN A 326 -18.28 -33.24 -15.71
C ASN A 326 -18.34 -34.69 -16.19
N GLN A 327 -19.36 -35.03 -17.00
CA GLN A 327 -19.48 -36.34 -17.61
C GLN A 327 -18.32 -36.61 -18.58
N ALA A 328 -18.05 -35.70 -19.53
CA ALA A 328 -16.96 -35.82 -20.48
C ALA A 328 -15.59 -35.95 -19.81
N ALA A 329 -15.35 -35.19 -18.71
CA ALA A 329 -14.12 -35.32 -17.94
C ALA A 329 -14.01 -36.69 -17.24
N THR A 330 -15.11 -37.22 -16.71
CA THR A 330 -15.13 -38.55 -16.05
C THR A 330 -14.82 -39.65 -17.07
N GLU A 331 -15.51 -39.66 -18.22
CA GLU A 331 -15.27 -40.62 -19.31
C GLU A 331 -13.82 -40.52 -19.84
N ALA A 332 -13.25 -39.28 -19.87
CA ALA A 332 -11.88 -39.09 -20.29
C ALA A 332 -10.88 -39.65 -19.28
N ILE A 333 -11.11 -39.45 -17.98
CA ILE A 333 -10.25 -39.97 -16.91
C ILE A 333 -10.23 -41.50 -16.91
N ASP A 334 -11.39 -42.12 -17.11
CA ASP A 334 -11.52 -43.61 -17.20
C ASP A 334 -10.78 -44.15 -18.43
N ALA A 335 -10.87 -43.43 -19.57
CA ALA A 335 -10.23 -43.83 -20.81
C ALA A 335 -8.72 -43.64 -20.84
N LEU A 336 -8.20 -42.58 -20.15
CA LEU A 336 -6.78 -42.16 -20.17
C LEU A 336 -6.07 -42.36 -18.83
N GLN A 337 -6.58 -43.30 -18.00
CA GLN A 337 -5.92 -43.73 -16.76
C GLN A 337 -5.56 -42.60 -15.77
N GLY A 338 -6.44 -41.61 -15.62
CA GLY A 338 -6.30 -40.62 -14.55
C GLY A 338 -5.35 -39.46 -14.86
N GLU A 339 -5.22 -39.06 -16.10
CA GLU A 339 -4.42 -37.89 -16.53
C GLU A 339 -4.67 -36.68 -15.63
N PRO A 340 -3.61 -36.04 -15.05
CA PRO A 340 -3.75 -34.97 -14.07
C PRO A 340 -4.48 -33.73 -14.60
N ALA A 341 -4.29 -33.39 -15.86
CA ALA A 341 -4.97 -32.26 -16.51
C ALA A 341 -6.49 -32.45 -16.54
N LEU A 342 -6.96 -33.69 -16.73
CA LEU A 342 -8.39 -34.02 -16.69
C LEU A 342 -8.95 -33.95 -15.28
N LEU A 343 -8.17 -34.34 -14.27
CA LEU A 343 -8.55 -34.20 -12.86
C LEU A 343 -8.71 -32.72 -12.47
N ILE A 344 -7.83 -31.84 -12.93
CA ILE A 344 -7.96 -30.39 -12.74
C ILE A 344 -9.26 -29.86 -13.36
N MET A 345 -9.56 -30.25 -14.59
CA MET A 345 -10.77 -29.79 -15.30
C MET A 345 -12.04 -30.35 -14.65
N ARG A 346 -12.03 -31.61 -14.21
CA ARG A 346 -13.16 -32.19 -13.47
C ARG A 346 -13.32 -31.55 -12.09
N GLY A 347 -12.25 -31.35 -11.36
CA GLY A 347 -12.27 -30.68 -10.06
C GLY A 347 -12.86 -29.28 -10.16
N TYR A 348 -12.45 -28.49 -11.15
CA TYR A 348 -13.05 -27.20 -11.42
C TYR A 348 -14.56 -27.30 -11.71
N THR A 349 -14.95 -28.21 -12.58
CA THR A 349 -16.35 -28.42 -12.98
C THR A 349 -17.21 -28.83 -11.78
N ARG A 350 -16.72 -29.79 -10.97
CA ARG A 350 -17.39 -30.25 -9.73
C ARG A 350 -17.57 -29.12 -8.72
N GLN A 351 -16.57 -28.27 -8.59
CA GLN A 351 -16.67 -27.11 -7.71
C GLN A 351 -17.76 -26.14 -8.20
N ARG A 352 -17.85 -25.88 -9.52
CA ARG A 352 -18.90 -25.06 -10.11
C ARG A 352 -20.31 -25.67 -9.91
N LEU A 353 -20.39 -27.00 -9.81
CA LEU A 353 -21.61 -27.76 -9.48
C LEU A 353 -21.90 -27.86 -7.97
N GLY A 354 -21.07 -27.23 -7.11
CA GLY A 354 -21.22 -27.29 -5.65
C GLY A 354 -20.77 -28.61 -5.01
N GLN A 355 -20.07 -29.46 -5.73
CA GLN A 355 -19.58 -30.77 -5.27
C GLN A 355 -18.18 -30.62 -4.63
N TRP A 356 -18.08 -29.81 -3.57
CA TRP A 356 -16.82 -29.32 -2.98
C TRP A 356 -15.85 -30.46 -2.58
N ALA A 357 -16.33 -31.49 -1.87
CA ALA A 357 -15.50 -32.60 -1.40
C ALA A 357 -14.90 -33.40 -2.55
N ALA A 358 -15.70 -33.70 -3.58
CA ALA A 358 -15.24 -34.42 -4.75
C ALA A 358 -14.26 -33.57 -5.59
N ALA A 359 -14.48 -32.25 -5.69
CA ALA A 359 -13.57 -31.32 -6.34
C ALA A 359 -12.21 -31.29 -5.63
N THR A 360 -12.21 -31.21 -4.30
CA THR A 360 -11.02 -31.24 -3.46
C THR A 360 -10.19 -32.49 -3.71
N THR A 361 -10.83 -33.65 -3.78
CA THR A 361 -10.15 -34.91 -4.07
C THR A 361 -9.48 -34.91 -5.44
N ASP A 362 -10.15 -34.41 -6.48
CA ASP A 362 -9.58 -34.31 -7.83
C ASP A 362 -8.35 -33.38 -7.85
N PHE A 363 -8.44 -32.21 -7.20
CA PHE A 363 -7.30 -31.29 -7.12
C PHE A 363 -6.11 -31.90 -6.37
N ASP A 364 -6.34 -32.59 -5.24
CA ASP A 364 -5.26 -33.21 -4.47
C ASP A 364 -4.57 -34.32 -5.25
N GLN A 365 -5.34 -35.14 -5.96
CA GLN A 365 -4.77 -36.15 -6.85
C GLN A 365 -3.95 -35.55 -7.97
N ALA A 366 -4.45 -34.47 -8.59
CA ALA A 366 -3.76 -33.80 -9.69
C ALA A 366 -2.43 -33.19 -9.24
N VAL A 367 -2.41 -32.42 -8.13
CA VAL A 367 -1.19 -31.70 -7.67
C VAL A 367 -0.13 -32.61 -7.04
N THR A 368 -0.51 -33.84 -6.64
CA THR A 368 0.40 -34.85 -6.08
C THR A 368 0.83 -35.91 -7.08
N HIS A 369 0.36 -35.82 -8.32
CA HIS A 369 0.69 -36.79 -9.35
C HIS A 369 2.19 -36.80 -9.66
N GLN A 370 2.78 -38.00 -9.79
CA GLN A 370 4.19 -38.16 -10.13
C GLN A 370 4.39 -37.95 -11.64
N GLY A 371 5.44 -37.19 -11.99
CA GLY A 371 5.79 -36.95 -13.40
C GLY A 371 5.27 -35.64 -13.99
N LEU A 372 4.68 -34.77 -13.18
CA LEU A 372 4.31 -33.41 -13.63
C LEU A 372 5.55 -32.61 -14.04
N THR A 373 5.45 -31.90 -15.14
CA THR A 373 6.44 -30.89 -15.50
C THR A 373 6.40 -29.72 -14.50
N PRO A 374 7.48 -28.94 -14.35
CA PRO A 374 7.49 -27.77 -13.45
C PRO A 374 6.36 -26.78 -13.77
N SER A 375 6.02 -26.61 -15.05
CA SER A 375 4.93 -25.73 -15.50
C SER A 375 3.56 -26.26 -15.07
N GLU A 376 3.29 -27.53 -15.28
CA GLU A 376 2.04 -28.18 -14.84
C GLU A 376 1.90 -28.13 -13.32
N GLN A 377 2.96 -28.41 -12.60
CA GLN A 377 2.97 -28.34 -11.14
C GLN A 377 2.61 -26.92 -10.64
N GLN A 378 3.18 -25.91 -11.23
CA GLN A 378 2.85 -24.51 -10.92
C GLN A 378 1.40 -24.19 -11.27
N ASN A 379 0.95 -24.48 -12.49
CA ASN A 379 -0.38 -24.18 -12.98
C ASN A 379 -1.47 -24.88 -12.15
N PHE A 380 -1.30 -26.17 -11.89
CA PHE A 380 -2.28 -26.96 -11.14
C PHE A 380 -2.39 -26.51 -9.68
N ARG A 381 -1.27 -26.18 -9.03
CA ARG A 381 -1.28 -25.59 -7.68
C ARG A 381 -1.99 -24.24 -7.63
N ILE A 382 -1.79 -23.38 -8.64
CA ILE A 382 -2.48 -22.09 -8.72
C ILE A 382 -3.99 -22.29 -8.91
N ILE A 383 -4.41 -23.21 -9.80
CA ILE A 383 -5.84 -23.50 -10.05
C ILE A 383 -6.48 -24.07 -8.77
N ALA A 384 -5.80 -25.03 -8.13
CA ALA A 384 -6.28 -25.62 -6.88
C ALA A 384 -6.35 -24.60 -5.73
N ALA A 385 -5.40 -23.64 -5.68
CA ALA A 385 -5.43 -22.56 -4.69
C ALA A 385 -6.60 -21.58 -4.94
N HIS A 386 -6.89 -21.24 -6.19
CA HIS A 386 -8.10 -20.47 -6.53
C HIS A 386 -9.37 -21.21 -6.09
N ALA A 387 -9.41 -22.51 -6.34
CA ALA A 387 -10.53 -23.37 -5.94
C ALA A 387 -10.69 -23.39 -4.40
N ALA A 388 -9.59 -23.53 -3.66
CA ALA A 388 -9.59 -23.50 -2.20
C ALA A 388 -10.04 -22.13 -1.66
N LEU A 389 -9.61 -21.02 -2.27
CA LEU A 389 -10.08 -19.68 -1.89
C LEU A 389 -11.59 -19.52 -2.14
N ALA A 390 -12.09 -19.99 -3.29
CA ALA A 390 -13.51 -19.94 -3.61
C ALA A 390 -14.35 -20.82 -2.68
N ALA A 391 -13.77 -21.90 -2.17
CA ALA A 391 -14.40 -22.78 -1.18
C ALA A 391 -14.35 -22.22 0.26
N GLY A 392 -13.66 -21.08 0.50
CA GLY A 392 -13.48 -20.53 1.83
C GLY A 392 -12.38 -21.23 2.65
N GLU A 393 -11.42 -21.89 1.99
CA GLU A 393 -10.30 -22.61 2.58
C GLU A 393 -8.95 -21.88 2.40
N PRO A 394 -8.75 -20.68 2.96
CA PRO A 394 -7.57 -19.88 2.70
C PRO A 394 -6.26 -20.50 3.23
N LYS A 395 -6.33 -21.29 4.32
CA LYS A 395 -5.17 -22.05 4.83
C LYS A 395 -4.65 -23.03 3.77
N ARG A 396 -5.57 -23.78 3.15
CA ARG A 396 -5.23 -24.72 2.09
C ARG A 396 -4.67 -24.01 0.85
N ALA A 397 -5.26 -22.87 0.48
CA ALA A 397 -4.74 -22.06 -0.61
C ALA A 397 -3.30 -21.62 -0.37
N LEU A 398 -2.95 -21.17 0.85
CA LEU A 398 -1.56 -20.84 1.24
C LEU A 398 -0.64 -22.07 1.13
N THR A 399 -1.05 -23.22 1.64
CA THR A 399 -0.25 -24.46 1.55
C THR A 399 0.02 -24.86 0.10
N LEU A 400 -0.95 -24.69 -0.80
CA LEU A 400 -0.79 -24.97 -2.23
C LEU A 400 0.18 -23.98 -2.92
N LEU A 401 0.17 -22.71 -2.51
CA LEU A 401 1.02 -21.66 -3.08
C LEU A 401 2.42 -21.62 -2.46
N ASP A 402 2.62 -22.12 -1.24
CA ASP A 402 3.87 -22.04 -0.49
C ASP A 402 5.11 -22.59 -1.23
N PRO A 403 5.05 -23.75 -1.93
CA PRO A 403 6.18 -24.26 -2.68
C PRO A 403 6.57 -23.47 -3.94
N LEU A 404 5.73 -22.51 -4.38
CA LEU A 404 5.96 -21.76 -5.61
C LEU A 404 6.86 -20.54 -5.36
N ASP A 405 7.73 -20.21 -6.31
CA ASP A 405 8.60 -19.04 -6.19
C ASP A 405 7.88 -17.77 -6.63
N ALA A 406 7.62 -16.90 -5.66
CA ALA A 406 6.96 -15.62 -5.90
C ALA A 406 7.88 -14.57 -6.59
N THR A 407 9.18 -14.83 -6.71
CA THR A 407 10.11 -13.91 -7.39
C THR A 407 10.06 -14.07 -8.91
N THR A 408 9.68 -15.25 -9.39
CA THR A 408 9.57 -15.56 -10.83
C THR A 408 8.22 -15.14 -11.42
N ASP A 409 7.19 -15.05 -10.60
CA ASP A 409 5.84 -14.66 -11.03
C ASP A 409 5.17 -13.74 -9.98
N ALA A 410 5.02 -12.46 -10.31
CA ALA A 410 4.33 -11.48 -9.47
C ALA A 410 2.88 -11.89 -9.14
N GLY A 411 2.24 -12.67 -10.00
CA GLY A 411 0.89 -13.20 -9.78
C GLY A 411 0.84 -14.15 -8.57
N ILE A 412 1.88 -14.95 -8.32
CA ILE A 412 1.94 -15.83 -7.15
C ILE A 412 1.94 -15.00 -5.85
N GLY A 413 2.74 -13.93 -5.82
CA GLY A 413 2.79 -13.01 -4.67
C GLY A 413 1.42 -12.39 -4.38
N MET A 414 0.71 -11.92 -5.41
CA MET A 414 -0.65 -11.40 -5.26
C MET A 414 -1.64 -12.46 -4.74
N ARG A 415 -1.57 -13.68 -5.25
CA ARG A 415 -2.45 -14.79 -4.81
C ARG A 415 -2.18 -15.18 -3.36
N ARG A 416 -0.92 -15.22 -2.93
CA ARG A 416 -0.59 -15.40 -1.50
C ARG A 416 -1.15 -14.27 -0.65
N GLN A 417 -1.07 -13.03 -1.12
CA GLN A 417 -1.65 -11.89 -0.42
C GLN A 417 -3.18 -12.00 -0.33
N GLN A 418 -3.85 -12.42 -1.40
CA GLN A 418 -5.29 -12.68 -1.40
C GLN A 418 -5.66 -13.79 -0.41
N ALA A 419 -4.91 -14.90 -0.41
CA ALA A 419 -5.12 -16.00 0.52
C ALA A 419 -4.88 -15.58 1.98
N SER A 420 -3.82 -14.81 2.25
CA SER A 420 -3.55 -14.26 3.57
C SER A 420 -4.65 -13.29 4.02
N ASN A 421 -5.13 -12.44 3.12
CA ASN A 421 -6.25 -11.54 3.41
C ASN A 421 -7.55 -12.33 3.65
N ALA A 422 -7.82 -13.39 2.89
CA ALA A 422 -8.96 -14.27 3.09
C ALA A 422 -8.85 -15.06 4.40
N LEU A 423 -7.66 -15.53 4.76
CA LEU A 423 -7.41 -16.15 6.07
C LEU A 423 -7.73 -15.19 7.21
N ARG A 424 -7.30 -13.94 7.11
CA ARG A 424 -7.62 -12.89 8.09
C ARG A 424 -9.13 -12.66 8.23
N ARG A 425 -9.88 -12.77 7.13
CA ARG A 425 -11.34 -12.68 7.13
C ARG A 425 -12.03 -13.96 7.62
N SER A 426 -11.41 -15.12 7.42
CA SER A 426 -11.99 -16.42 7.83
C SER A 426 -11.95 -16.66 9.34
N LEU A 427 -11.28 -15.77 10.10
CA LEU A 427 -11.47 -15.70 11.56
C LEU A 427 -12.92 -15.33 11.93
N TYR A 428 -13.68 -14.89 10.94
CA TYR A 428 -15.11 -14.62 11.02
C TYR A 428 -15.76 -15.19 9.75
N PRO A 429 -16.53 -16.28 9.83
CA PRO A 429 -17.09 -16.96 8.66
C PRO A 429 -18.00 -16.01 7.87
N ASN A 430 -17.69 -15.81 6.59
CA ASN A 430 -18.51 -15.03 5.68
C ASN A 430 -18.88 -15.83 4.42
N PRO A 431 -20.13 -16.29 4.29
CA PRO A 431 -20.60 -17.02 3.11
C PRO A 431 -20.94 -16.13 1.90
N ALA A 432 -20.95 -14.79 2.01
CA ALA A 432 -21.59 -13.94 1.01
C ALA A 432 -20.71 -13.38 -0.10
N THR A 433 -19.41 -13.56 -0.07
CA THR A 433 -18.51 -13.19 -1.18
C THR A 433 -17.50 -14.30 -1.39
N ALA A 434 -17.95 -15.39 -2.02
CA ALA A 434 -17.01 -16.37 -2.56
C ALA A 434 -16.10 -15.62 -3.55
N PRO A 435 -14.77 -15.71 -3.41
CA PRO A 435 -13.87 -15.14 -4.41
C PRO A 435 -14.25 -15.73 -5.78
N PHE A 436 -14.17 -14.90 -6.80
CA PHE A 436 -14.39 -15.34 -8.18
C PHE A 436 -13.46 -16.52 -8.48
N LEU A 437 -14.02 -17.63 -9.00
CA LEU A 437 -13.26 -18.79 -9.42
C LEU A 437 -12.95 -18.66 -10.92
N PRO A 438 -11.72 -18.30 -11.31
CA PRO A 438 -11.36 -18.16 -12.71
C PRO A 438 -11.49 -19.49 -13.45
N THR A 439 -12.10 -19.49 -14.65
CA THR A 439 -12.20 -20.68 -15.49
C THR A 439 -10.80 -21.04 -16.02
N PRO A 440 -10.30 -22.26 -15.77
CA PRO A 440 -9.04 -22.70 -16.34
C PRO A 440 -9.09 -22.64 -17.88
N GLY A 441 -8.02 -22.09 -18.48
CA GLY A 441 -7.85 -22.05 -19.91
C GLY A 441 -7.17 -23.31 -20.44
N VAL A 442 -7.60 -23.83 -21.59
CA VAL A 442 -6.89 -24.88 -22.31
C VAL A 442 -6.28 -24.25 -23.54
N ILE A 443 -4.96 -24.24 -23.61
CA ILE A 443 -4.21 -23.74 -24.75
C ILE A 443 -3.53 -24.91 -25.44
N CYS A 444 -3.83 -25.07 -26.72
CA CYS A 444 -3.33 -26.19 -27.53
C CYS A 444 -2.48 -25.67 -28.67
N ALA A 445 -1.36 -26.34 -28.91
CA ALA A 445 -0.44 -26.10 -30.01
C ALA A 445 -0.01 -27.42 -30.62
N GLY A 446 0.62 -27.37 -31.80
CA GLY A 446 1.15 -28.56 -32.49
C GLY A 446 0.49 -28.80 -33.84
N SER A 447 0.74 -29.97 -34.40
CA SER A 447 0.23 -30.42 -35.68
C SER A 447 -0.78 -31.57 -35.50
N SER A 448 -1.43 -31.94 -36.61
CA SER A 448 -2.30 -33.14 -36.67
C SER A 448 -1.67 -34.41 -36.11
N ASP A 449 -0.35 -34.47 -36.12
CA ASP A 449 0.40 -35.66 -35.72
C ASP A 449 0.86 -35.58 -34.25
N THR A 450 1.00 -34.35 -33.71
CA THR A 450 1.47 -34.12 -32.34
C THR A 450 0.72 -32.94 -31.69
N PRO A 451 -0.58 -33.05 -31.47
CA PRO A 451 -1.28 -32.03 -30.72
C PRO A 451 -0.88 -32.11 -29.26
N ALA A 452 -0.58 -30.94 -28.65
CA ALA A 452 -0.31 -30.80 -27.22
C ALA A 452 -1.18 -29.68 -26.63
N CYS A 453 -1.66 -29.86 -25.42
CA CYS A 453 -2.48 -28.85 -24.73
C CYS A 453 -2.00 -28.68 -23.30
N ASP A 454 -1.88 -27.42 -22.89
CA ASP A 454 -1.62 -27.03 -21.51
C ASP A 454 -2.87 -26.50 -20.86
N VAL A 455 -3.09 -26.87 -19.58
CA VAL A 455 -4.13 -26.29 -18.74
C VAL A 455 -3.52 -25.16 -17.93
N LEU A 456 -3.99 -23.94 -18.19
CA LEU A 456 -3.48 -22.73 -17.55
C LEU A 456 -4.46 -22.22 -16.49
N PRO A 457 -3.96 -21.55 -15.44
CA PRO A 457 -4.82 -20.82 -14.51
C PRO A 457 -5.64 -19.78 -15.26
N GLY A 458 -6.94 -19.75 -15.00
CA GLY A 458 -7.82 -18.72 -15.53
C GLY A 458 -7.40 -17.33 -15.04
N GLN A 459 -7.68 -16.32 -15.84
CA GLN A 459 -7.51 -14.94 -15.44
C GLN A 459 -8.81 -14.42 -14.82
N GLU A 460 -8.68 -13.62 -13.74
CA GLU A 460 -9.81 -12.85 -13.27
C GLU A 460 -10.23 -11.87 -14.40
N PRO A 461 -11.56 -11.60 -14.55
CA PRO A 461 -12.01 -10.56 -15.44
C PRO A 461 -11.21 -9.28 -15.15
N ALA A 462 -10.74 -8.59 -16.17
CA ALA A 462 -10.02 -7.34 -16.00
C ALA A 462 -10.94 -6.38 -15.23
N ASP A 463 -10.57 -6.06 -14.01
CA ASP A 463 -11.23 -5.01 -13.24
C ASP A 463 -10.71 -3.66 -13.74
N PRO A 464 -11.52 -2.86 -14.44
CA PRO A 464 -11.10 -1.57 -14.99
C PRO A 464 -10.67 -0.59 -13.89
N ALA A 465 -11.18 -0.76 -12.67
CA ALA A 465 -10.86 0.07 -11.51
C ALA A 465 -9.53 -0.32 -10.83
N ARG A 466 -9.02 -1.52 -11.08
CA ARG A 466 -7.86 -2.07 -10.38
C ARG A 466 -6.60 -1.19 -10.50
N PRO A 467 -6.20 -0.67 -11.69
CA PRO A 467 -5.01 0.18 -11.80
C PRO A 467 -5.12 1.47 -10.97
N ALA A 468 -6.31 2.07 -10.91
CA ALA A 468 -6.58 3.24 -10.10
C ALA A 468 -6.52 2.89 -8.61
N ALA A 469 -7.14 1.78 -8.19
CA ALA A 469 -7.12 1.31 -6.81
C ALA A 469 -5.68 0.97 -6.34
N GLU A 470 -4.87 0.27 -7.14
CA GLU A 470 -3.46 -0.01 -6.82
C GLU A 470 -2.62 1.27 -6.68
N SER A 471 -2.89 2.27 -7.53
CA SER A 471 -2.26 3.59 -7.42
C SER A 471 -2.68 4.31 -6.15
N ALA A 472 -3.97 4.22 -5.77
CA ALA A 472 -4.49 4.77 -4.52
C ALA A 472 -3.86 4.10 -3.29
N TYR A 473 -3.73 2.77 -3.27
CA TYR A 473 -3.06 2.05 -2.18
C TYR A 473 -1.59 2.44 -2.04
N ARG A 474 -0.87 2.57 -3.14
CA ARG A 474 0.53 3.02 -3.13
C ARG A 474 0.67 4.45 -2.62
N ALA A 475 -0.16 5.36 -3.08
CA ALA A 475 -0.19 6.75 -2.63
C ALA A 475 -0.55 6.84 -1.13
N TYR A 476 -1.52 6.06 -0.68
CA TYR A 476 -1.91 5.97 0.73
C TYR A 476 -0.74 5.48 1.61
N GLY A 477 -0.05 4.44 1.17
CA GLY A 477 1.14 3.92 1.86
C GLY A 477 2.31 4.92 1.88
N ALA A 478 2.46 5.72 0.82
CA ALA A 478 3.43 6.82 0.73
C ALA A 478 3.00 8.09 1.51
N ARG A 479 1.80 8.10 2.10
CA ARG A 479 1.17 9.24 2.78
C ARG A 479 0.88 10.43 1.85
N ASP A 480 0.84 10.21 0.56
CA ASP A 480 0.31 11.18 -0.40
C ASP A 480 -1.22 11.04 -0.48
N TYR A 481 -1.87 11.56 0.57
CA TYR A 481 -3.30 11.36 0.75
C TYR A 481 -4.14 12.07 -0.31
N ALA A 482 -3.65 13.19 -0.86
CA ALA A 482 -4.34 13.90 -1.93
C ALA A 482 -4.41 13.04 -3.21
N VAL A 483 -3.29 12.44 -3.61
CA VAL A 483 -3.25 11.49 -4.74
C VAL A 483 -4.03 10.22 -4.41
N ALA A 484 -3.96 9.71 -3.18
CA ALA A 484 -4.73 8.55 -2.75
C ALA A 484 -6.25 8.79 -2.90
N VAL A 485 -6.76 9.96 -2.48
CA VAL A 485 -8.16 10.36 -2.65
C VAL A 485 -8.55 10.42 -4.12
N ALA A 486 -7.74 11.09 -4.95
CA ALA A 486 -8.04 11.22 -6.39
C ALA A 486 -8.14 9.85 -7.07
N LYS A 487 -7.17 8.96 -6.80
CA LYS A 487 -7.13 7.62 -7.40
C LYS A 487 -8.16 6.66 -6.82
N ALA A 488 -8.49 6.76 -5.53
CA ALA A 488 -9.58 6.00 -4.94
C ALA A 488 -10.96 6.46 -5.47
N SER A 489 -11.14 7.76 -5.74
CA SER A 489 -12.35 8.28 -6.38
C SER A 489 -12.51 7.73 -7.79
N GLU A 490 -11.43 7.73 -8.60
CA GLU A 490 -11.40 7.13 -9.94
C GLU A 490 -11.75 5.63 -9.89
N ALA A 491 -11.21 4.89 -8.92
CA ALA A 491 -11.53 3.47 -8.75
C ALA A 491 -13.01 3.24 -8.39
N VAL A 492 -13.59 4.10 -7.55
CA VAL A 492 -15.01 4.05 -7.18
C VAL A 492 -15.92 4.44 -8.34
N GLU A 493 -15.52 5.38 -9.20
CA GLU A 493 -16.26 5.73 -10.42
C GLU A 493 -16.33 4.57 -11.41
N LEU A 494 -15.21 3.85 -11.59
CA LEU A 494 -15.11 2.70 -12.49
C LEU A 494 -15.79 1.43 -11.94
N SER A 495 -15.83 1.26 -10.61
CA SER A 495 -16.48 0.12 -9.92
C SER A 495 -17.26 0.59 -8.70
N PRO A 496 -18.45 1.21 -8.87
CA PRO A 496 -19.19 1.84 -7.79
C PRO A 496 -19.71 0.89 -6.71
N ASP A 497 -19.90 -0.37 -7.00
CA ASP A 497 -20.41 -1.39 -6.06
C ASP A 497 -19.29 -2.14 -5.33
N ASN A 498 -18.03 -1.81 -5.60
CA ASN A 498 -16.89 -2.45 -4.96
C ASN A 498 -16.64 -1.86 -3.57
N SER A 499 -17.11 -2.56 -2.51
CA SER A 499 -16.95 -2.15 -1.10
C SER A 499 -15.49 -1.86 -0.70
N PRO A 500 -14.48 -2.70 -1.04
CA PRO A 500 -13.08 -2.41 -0.79
C PRO A 500 -12.59 -1.07 -1.34
N TYR A 501 -12.99 -0.68 -2.55
CA TYR A 501 -12.57 0.60 -3.14
C TYR A 501 -13.25 1.78 -2.48
N ARG A 502 -14.51 1.64 -2.09
CA ARG A 502 -15.19 2.65 -1.30
C ARG A 502 -14.60 2.82 0.09
N LEU A 503 -14.25 1.72 0.75
CA LEU A 503 -13.56 1.76 2.04
C LEU A 503 -12.18 2.44 1.91
N LEU A 504 -11.43 2.15 0.83
CA LEU A 504 -10.17 2.83 0.53
C LEU A 504 -10.37 4.34 0.36
N LEU A 505 -11.42 4.77 -0.35
CA LEU A 505 -11.74 6.19 -0.51
C LEU A 505 -12.06 6.86 0.84
N VAL A 506 -12.89 6.22 1.67
CA VAL A 506 -13.24 6.74 3.01
C VAL A 506 -11.99 6.86 3.88
N ASN A 507 -11.12 5.87 3.85
CA ASN A 507 -9.85 5.89 4.60
C ASN A 507 -8.90 6.96 4.08
N ALA A 508 -8.79 7.13 2.76
CA ALA A 508 -7.96 8.16 2.14
C ALA A 508 -8.46 9.58 2.49
N LEU A 509 -9.76 9.82 2.38
CA LEU A 509 -10.39 11.10 2.79
C LEU A 509 -10.16 11.39 4.27
N THR A 510 -10.27 10.37 5.12
CA THR A 510 -10.04 10.49 6.57
C THR A 510 -8.59 10.88 6.87
N ALA A 511 -7.64 10.26 6.18
CA ALA A 511 -6.22 10.53 6.33
C ALA A 511 -5.81 11.91 5.76
N ASP A 512 -6.51 12.38 4.72
CA ASP A 512 -6.34 13.73 4.13
C ASP A 512 -7.02 14.84 4.95
N GLY A 513 -7.67 14.49 6.07
CA GLY A 513 -8.37 15.44 6.93
C GLY A 513 -9.73 15.92 6.40
N LYS A 514 -10.25 15.31 5.33
CA LYS A 514 -11.53 15.62 4.71
C LYS A 514 -12.67 14.81 5.35
N TRP A 515 -12.84 15.00 6.65
CA TRP A 515 -13.71 14.14 7.47
C TRP A 515 -15.17 14.21 7.09
N GLU A 516 -15.69 15.39 6.73
CA GLU A 516 -17.07 15.57 6.29
C GLU A 516 -17.34 14.82 4.97
N GLN A 517 -16.40 14.85 4.03
CA GLN A 517 -16.50 14.12 2.78
C GLN A 517 -16.43 12.60 3.00
N ALA A 518 -15.60 12.17 3.95
CA ALA A 518 -15.49 10.76 4.34
C ALA A 518 -16.82 10.25 4.93
N ASP A 519 -17.45 11.00 5.86
CA ASP A 519 -18.75 10.65 6.43
C ASP A 519 -19.85 10.59 5.36
N GLN A 520 -19.90 11.58 4.46
CA GLN A 520 -20.86 11.61 3.34
C GLN A 520 -20.66 10.41 2.40
N SER A 521 -19.41 10.07 2.05
CA SER A 521 -19.09 8.93 1.18
C SER A 521 -19.51 7.61 1.81
N ALA A 522 -19.19 7.40 3.09
CA ALA A 522 -19.59 6.21 3.83
C ALA A 522 -21.12 6.12 4.01
N THR A 523 -21.78 7.24 4.32
CA THR A 523 -23.24 7.29 4.49
C THR A 523 -23.97 6.97 3.20
N ARG A 524 -23.52 7.53 2.07
CA ARG A 524 -24.09 7.21 0.75
C ARG A 524 -23.94 5.72 0.42
N PHE A 525 -22.80 5.13 0.67
CA PHE A 525 -22.58 3.70 0.44
C PHE A 525 -23.53 2.85 1.28
N LEU A 526 -23.61 3.09 2.58
CA LEU A 526 -24.47 2.34 3.49
C LEU A 526 -25.97 2.49 3.15
N SER A 527 -26.38 3.65 2.59
CA SER A 527 -27.77 3.86 2.15
C SER A 527 -28.14 3.06 0.90
N THR A 528 -27.16 2.68 0.06
CA THR A 528 -27.41 1.96 -1.20
C THR A 528 -27.16 0.47 -1.11
N GLN A 529 -26.18 0.02 -0.32
CA GLN A 529 -25.73 -1.36 -0.23
C GLN A 529 -26.13 -2.05 1.08
N GLY A 530 -26.75 -1.32 2.03
CA GLY A 530 -27.11 -1.85 3.35
C GLY A 530 -25.94 -1.85 4.33
N ASP A 531 -26.09 -2.60 5.43
CA ASP A 531 -25.13 -2.65 6.55
C ASP A 531 -23.86 -3.41 6.18
N ASP A 532 -22.81 -2.67 5.81
CA ASP A 532 -21.44 -3.15 5.70
C ASP A 532 -20.68 -2.84 7.01
N ALA A 533 -20.25 -3.89 7.71
CA ALA A 533 -19.64 -3.75 9.05
C ALA A 533 -18.33 -2.95 9.03
N GLU A 534 -17.47 -3.16 8.02
CA GLU A 534 -16.21 -2.42 7.89
C GLU A 534 -16.46 -0.95 7.56
N MET A 535 -17.46 -0.66 6.74
CA MET A 535 -17.86 0.71 6.43
C MET A 535 -18.48 1.42 7.64
N LEU A 536 -19.30 0.72 8.43
CA LEU A 536 -19.83 1.23 9.69
C LEU A 536 -18.70 1.55 10.68
N ALA A 537 -17.73 0.65 10.82
CA ALA A 537 -16.55 0.87 11.67
C ALA A 537 -15.71 2.07 11.20
N ALA A 538 -15.51 2.22 9.88
CA ALA A 538 -14.80 3.35 9.29
C ALA A 538 -15.57 4.65 9.52
N ARG A 539 -16.89 4.69 9.27
CA ARG A 539 -17.73 5.87 9.51
C ARG A 539 -17.76 6.25 10.98
N SER A 540 -17.81 5.28 11.87
CA SER A 540 -17.69 5.50 13.32
C SER A 540 -16.37 6.23 13.67
N ALA A 541 -15.24 5.86 13.04
CA ALA A 541 -13.97 6.54 13.25
C ALA A 541 -13.98 7.99 12.77
N VAL A 542 -14.60 8.25 11.63
CA VAL A 542 -14.76 9.58 11.05
C VAL A 542 -15.65 10.45 11.95
N ARG A 543 -16.81 9.95 12.38
CA ARG A 543 -17.75 10.65 13.27
C ARG A 543 -17.14 11.02 14.60
N GLN A 544 -16.28 10.15 15.15
CA GLN A 544 -15.51 10.47 16.35
C GLN A 544 -14.58 11.67 16.14
N ARG A 545 -13.95 11.79 14.96
CA ARG A 545 -13.10 12.94 14.60
C ARG A 545 -13.92 14.22 14.41
N LEU A 546 -15.14 14.11 13.92
CA LEU A 546 -16.09 15.21 13.79
C LEU A 546 -16.74 15.64 15.12
N GLY A 547 -16.40 14.99 16.24
CA GLY A 547 -17.00 15.26 17.55
C GLY A 547 -18.42 14.71 17.72
N GLN A 548 -18.91 13.91 16.75
CA GLN A 548 -20.25 13.30 16.76
C GLN A 548 -20.23 11.98 17.56
N SER A 549 -19.87 12.05 18.83
CA SER A 549 -19.58 10.87 19.66
C SER A 549 -20.73 9.87 19.75
N ASP A 550 -22.00 10.33 19.81
CA ASP A 550 -23.15 9.43 19.94
C ASP A 550 -23.38 8.64 18.66
N LEU A 551 -23.34 9.30 17.50
CA LEU A 551 -23.43 8.64 16.20
C LEU A 551 -22.24 7.70 15.94
N ALA A 552 -21.05 8.06 16.41
CA ALA A 552 -19.89 7.20 16.32
C ALA A 552 -20.05 5.90 17.14
N LYS A 553 -20.64 6.00 18.33
CA LYS A 553 -20.94 4.83 19.19
C LYS A 553 -22.06 3.97 18.61
N GLU A 554 -23.06 4.59 17.97
CA GLU A 554 -24.13 3.89 17.30
C GLU A 554 -23.61 3.04 16.14
N ASP A 555 -22.81 3.64 15.24
CA ASP A 555 -22.12 2.91 14.17
C ASP A 555 -21.20 1.80 14.68
N ALA A 556 -20.41 2.06 15.72
CA ALA A 556 -19.56 1.05 16.35
C ALA A 556 -20.37 -0.13 16.91
N THR A 557 -21.53 0.16 17.51
CA THR A 557 -22.43 -0.88 18.04
C THR A 557 -23.04 -1.69 16.91
N ALA A 558 -23.43 -1.04 15.82
CA ALA A 558 -23.97 -1.71 14.63
C ALA A 558 -22.90 -2.59 13.97
N ALA A 559 -21.67 -2.10 13.82
CA ALA A 559 -20.56 -2.86 13.28
C ALA A 559 -20.27 -4.15 14.06
N LEU A 560 -20.30 -4.08 15.41
CA LEU A 560 -20.07 -5.23 16.30
C LEU A 560 -21.16 -6.28 16.29
N ARG A 561 -22.32 -6.05 15.66
CA ARG A 561 -23.37 -7.07 15.49
C ARG A 561 -23.03 -8.05 14.37
N SER A 562 -22.08 -7.69 13.53
CA SER A 562 -21.66 -8.50 12.39
C SER A 562 -20.49 -9.39 12.79
N ASP A 563 -20.59 -10.66 12.46
CA ASP A 563 -19.51 -11.64 12.52
C ASP A 563 -18.45 -11.49 11.41
N ARG A 564 -18.64 -10.50 10.52
CA ARG A 564 -17.77 -10.19 9.37
C ARG A 564 -16.76 -9.09 9.64
N LEU A 565 -16.79 -8.49 10.83
CA LEU A 565 -15.90 -7.40 11.19
C LEU A 565 -14.47 -7.92 11.39
N SER A 566 -13.48 -7.26 10.80
CA SER A 566 -12.08 -7.61 11.03
C SER A 566 -11.69 -7.39 12.49
N LEU A 567 -10.75 -8.20 13.00
CA LEU A 567 -10.26 -8.08 14.38
C LEU A 567 -9.80 -6.65 14.73
N ALA A 568 -9.13 -5.97 13.79
CA ALA A 568 -8.67 -4.60 13.99
C ALA A 568 -9.84 -3.63 14.16
N SER A 569 -10.86 -3.75 13.32
CA SER A 569 -12.07 -2.93 13.38
C SER A 569 -12.91 -3.26 14.63
N GLU A 570 -12.99 -4.54 15.00
CA GLU A 570 -13.65 -4.99 16.24
C GLU A 570 -12.98 -4.34 17.48
N ILE A 571 -11.66 -4.47 17.59
CA ILE A 571 -10.91 -3.86 18.70
C ILE A 571 -11.10 -2.34 18.72
N ALA A 572 -11.01 -1.68 17.55
CA ALA A 572 -11.21 -0.23 17.46
C ALA A 572 -12.62 0.19 17.86
N ALA A 573 -13.64 -0.57 17.47
CA ALA A 573 -15.03 -0.33 17.85
C ALA A 573 -15.24 -0.51 19.37
N LEU A 574 -14.68 -1.57 19.96
CA LEU A 574 -14.72 -1.79 21.41
C LEU A 574 -14.06 -0.66 22.20
N VAL A 575 -12.89 -0.18 21.76
CA VAL A 575 -12.20 0.96 22.39
C VAL A 575 -13.05 2.23 22.29
N ARG A 576 -13.70 2.46 21.15
CA ARG A 576 -14.59 3.64 20.94
C ARG A 576 -15.83 3.61 21.83
N LEU A 577 -16.31 2.42 22.18
CA LEU A 577 -17.39 2.20 23.12
C LEU A 577 -16.95 2.22 24.60
N ASP A 578 -15.71 2.66 24.88
CA ASP A 578 -15.07 2.63 26.21
C ASP A 578 -14.97 1.22 26.83
N ARG A 579 -15.06 0.16 26.01
CA ARG A 579 -14.93 -1.25 26.42
C ARG A 579 -13.48 -1.74 26.32
N LYS A 580 -12.52 -0.91 26.79
CA LYS A 580 -11.09 -1.25 26.73
C LYS A 580 -10.70 -2.60 27.36
N PRO A 581 -11.29 -3.03 28.51
CA PRO A 581 -10.97 -4.35 29.05
C PRO A 581 -11.29 -5.49 28.07
N LEU A 582 -12.46 -5.44 27.43
CA LEU A 582 -12.87 -6.43 26.44
C LEU A 582 -12.00 -6.37 25.16
N ALA A 583 -11.64 -5.16 24.71
CA ALA A 583 -10.70 -4.99 23.60
C ALA A 583 -9.34 -5.63 23.88
N ARG A 584 -8.83 -5.49 25.12
CA ARG A 584 -7.57 -6.11 25.57
C ARG A 584 -7.69 -7.63 25.64
N GLU A 585 -8.80 -8.14 26.15
CA GLU A 585 -9.09 -9.59 26.18
C GLU A 585 -9.10 -10.17 24.75
N ARG A 586 -9.80 -9.52 23.81
CA ARG A 586 -9.83 -9.94 22.40
C ARG A 586 -8.45 -9.91 21.74
N PHE A 587 -7.66 -8.87 22.01
CA PHE A 587 -6.28 -8.79 21.52
C PHE A 587 -5.43 -9.93 22.11
N ALA A 588 -5.50 -10.17 23.42
CA ALA A 588 -4.74 -11.24 24.09
C ALA A 588 -5.13 -12.63 23.57
N ALA A 589 -6.42 -12.90 23.38
CA ALA A 589 -6.89 -14.14 22.75
C ALA A 589 -6.34 -14.30 21.33
N ALA A 590 -6.37 -13.25 20.52
CA ALA A 590 -5.81 -13.28 19.18
C ALA A 590 -4.30 -13.57 19.13
N VAL A 591 -3.56 -13.07 20.13
CA VAL A 591 -2.13 -13.40 20.28
C VAL A 591 -1.94 -14.86 20.66
N GLN A 592 -2.73 -15.38 21.62
CA GLN A 592 -2.66 -16.79 22.08
C GLN A 592 -3.02 -17.78 20.96
N ASP A 593 -4.04 -17.46 20.18
CA ASP A 593 -4.52 -18.29 19.08
C ASP A 593 -3.61 -18.21 17.84
N GLY A 594 -2.53 -17.41 17.91
CA GLY A 594 -1.59 -17.21 16.79
C GLY A 594 -2.17 -16.45 15.61
N LEU A 595 -3.32 -15.81 15.75
CA LEU A 595 -4.02 -15.09 14.68
C LEU A 595 -3.24 -13.87 14.15
N LEU A 596 -2.30 -13.39 14.96
CA LEU A 596 -1.45 -12.25 14.63
C LEU A 596 -0.06 -12.64 14.12
N ASN A 597 0.27 -13.94 14.04
CA ASN A 597 1.61 -14.41 13.65
C ASN A 597 1.98 -14.02 12.21
N ASP A 598 1.00 -14.02 11.30
CA ASP A 598 1.18 -13.64 9.89
C ASP A 598 0.95 -12.16 9.62
N GLN A 599 0.71 -11.36 10.68
CA GLN A 599 0.56 -9.92 10.54
C GLN A 599 1.93 -9.23 10.52
N PRO A 600 2.07 -8.13 9.77
CA PRO A 600 3.23 -7.26 9.94
C PRO A 600 3.36 -6.83 11.40
N ASP A 601 4.58 -6.95 11.96
CA ASP A 601 4.82 -6.57 13.36
C ASP A 601 4.34 -5.15 13.69
N THR A 602 4.43 -4.23 12.74
CA THR A 602 3.91 -2.86 12.90
C THR A 602 2.40 -2.83 13.14
N ASN A 603 1.62 -3.69 12.46
CA ASN A 603 0.17 -3.76 12.67
C ASN A 603 -0.16 -4.29 14.06
N VAL A 604 0.57 -5.33 14.50
CA VAL A 604 0.44 -5.88 15.86
C VAL A 604 0.78 -4.81 16.90
N ALA A 605 1.85 -4.05 16.66
CA ALA A 605 2.25 -2.96 17.55
C ALA A 605 1.14 -1.91 17.72
N TYR A 606 0.54 -1.45 16.61
CA TYR A 606 -0.54 -0.45 16.69
C TYR A 606 -1.83 -0.99 17.32
N LEU A 607 -2.16 -2.26 17.09
CA LEU A 607 -3.29 -2.89 17.81
C LEU A 607 -3.03 -2.93 19.32
N ALA A 608 -1.82 -3.30 19.74
CA ALA A 608 -1.42 -3.31 21.14
C ALA A 608 -1.45 -1.91 21.75
N VAL A 609 -0.96 -0.88 21.05
CA VAL A 609 -1.07 0.53 21.46
C VAL A 609 -2.53 0.93 21.66
N LEU A 610 -3.41 0.54 20.75
CA LEU A 610 -4.84 0.88 20.79
C LEU A 610 -5.54 0.32 22.04
N VAL A 611 -5.20 -0.90 22.46
CA VAL A 611 -5.74 -1.50 23.67
C VAL A 611 -4.98 -1.09 24.94
N GLY A 612 -3.88 -0.36 24.80
CA GLY A 612 -3.04 0.11 25.91
C GLY A 612 -2.15 -0.98 26.50
N ASP A 613 -1.76 -1.96 25.71
CA ASP A 613 -0.74 -2.97 26.05
C ASP A 613 0.62 -2.52 25.47
N ASP A 614 1.27 -1.62 26.20
CA ASP A 614 2.54 -1.03 25.78
C ASP A 614 3.69 -2.05 25.73
N GLU A 615 3.66 -3.11 26.54
CA GLU A 615 4.68 -4.16 26.53
C GLU A 615 4.64 -4.95 25.21
N SER A 616 3.46 -5.44 24.83
CA SER A 616 3.26 -6.14 23.56
C SER A 616 3.54 -5.22 22.37
N ALA A 617 3.16 -3.93 22.48
CA ALA A 617 3.41 -2.93 21.45
C ALA A 617 4.91 -2.72 21.21
N LEU A 618 5.67 -2.49 22.27
CA LEU A 618 7.11 -2.26 22.17
C LEU A 618 7.83 -3.51 21.65
N ALA A 619 7.48 -4.70 22.15
CA ALA A 619 8.04 -5.95 21.67
C ALA A 619 7.80 -6.16 20.16
N ALA A 620 6.64 -5.75 19.64
CA ALA A 620 6.33 -5.81 18.22
C ALA A 620 7.11 -4.74 17.40
N PHE A 621 7.26 -3.51 17.92
CA PHE A 621 8.12 -2.50 17.30
C PHE A 621 9.59 -2.94 17.25
N ASP A 622 10.09 -3.57 18.32
CA ASP A 622 11.45 -4.10 18.37
C ASP A 622 11.68 -5.22 17.35
N ARG A 623 10.71 -6.14 17.18
CA ARG A 623 10.77 -7.15 16.12
C ARG A 623 10.76 -6.55 14.72
N ALA A 624 9.90 -5.54 14.49
CA ALA A 624 9.87 -4.82 13.21
C ALA A 624 11.21 -4.11 12.92
N THR A 625 11.84 -3.54 13.96
CA THR A 625 13.17 -2.92 13.86
C THR A 625 14.25 -3.95 13.53
N ALA A 626 14.27 -5.08 14.23
CA ALA A 626 15.23 -6.16 13.99
C ALA A 626 15.13 -6.76 12.58
N ARG A 627 13.92 -6.78 12.00
CA ARG A 627 13.66 -7.23 10.63
C ARG A 627 13.85 -6.15 9.57
N ASN A 628 14.24 -4.93 9.95
CA ASN A 628 14.28 -3.75 9.06
C ASN A 628 12.95 -3.46 8.34
N THR A 629 11.83 -3.79 8.97
CA THR A 629 10.47 -3.56 8.44
C THR A 629 9.74 -2.43 9.15
N LEU A 630 10.34 -1.81 10.18
CA LEU A 630 9.73 -0.69 10.87
C LEU A 630 9.74 0.56 9.96
N PRO A 631 8.57 1.10 9.59
CA PRO A 631 8.51 2.33 8.81
C PRO A 631 9.14 3.49 9.59
N ASP A 632 9.84 4.38 8.88
CA ASP A 632 10.46 5.57 9.47
C ASP A 632 9.47 6.41 10.28
N THR A 633 8.22 6.46 9.83
CA THR A 633 7.13 7.19 10.47
C THR A 633 6.64 6.56 11.77
N ALA A 634 6.91 5.28 12.01
CA ALA A 634 6.51 4.55 13.22
C ALA A 634 7.55 4.62 14.35
N LYS A 635 8.78 5.09 14.06
CA LYS A 635 9.86 5.19 15.06
C LYS A 635 9.48 6.10 16.24
N ALA A 636 8.81 7.22 15.96
CA ALA A 636 8.33 8.12 17.01
C ALA A 636 7.28 7.43 17.92
N ASP A 637 6.38 6.62 17.34
CA ASP A 637 5.36 5.89 18.11
C ASP A 637 6.00 4.81 19.00
N ALA A 638 7.04 4.13 18.49
CA ALA A 638 7.87 3.21 19.29
C ALA A 638 8.57 3.94 20.44
N ALA A 639 9.09 5.16 20.19
CA ALA A 639 9.72 5.98 21.21
C ALA A 639 8.75 6.37 22.34
N TYR A 640 7.54 6.83 21.98
CA TYR A 640 6.52 7.14 22.98
C TYR A 640 6.08 5.91 23.75
N THR A 641 5.96 4.75 23.10
CA THR A 641 5.63 3.48 23.75
C THR A 641 6.69 3.06 24.76
N ALA A 642 7.98 3.12 24.37
CA ALA A 642 9.09 2.86 25.27
C ALA A 642 9.10 3.85 26.48
N GLY A 643 8.78 5.12 26.20
CA GLY A 643 8.68 6.17 27.21
C GLY A 643 7.59 5.91 28.26
N ARG A 644 6.40 5.46 27.85
CA ARG A 644 5.31 5.09 28.78
C ARG A 644 5.69 3.92 29.68
N LEU A 645 6.51 3.00 29.18
CA LEU A 645 7.09 1.90 29.97
C LEU A 645 8.28 2.33 30.85
N GLY A 646 8.68 3.59 30.80
CA GLY A 646 9.84 4.10 31.55
C GLY A 646 11.20 3.67 30.98
N ARG A 647 11.24 3.09 29.78
CA ARG A 647 12.46 2.68 29.08
C ARG A 647 13.07 3.87 28.34
N ASN A 648 13.56 4.86 29.10
CA ASN A 648 13.99 6.16 28.54
C ASN A 648 15.13 6.05 27.54
N ASP A 649 16.11 5.18 27.78
CA ASP A 649 17.27 5.03 26.85
C ASP A 649 16.81 4.51 25.48
N GLN A 650 15.89 3.55 25.47
CA GLN A 650 15.28 3.04 24.24
C GLN A 650 14.40 4.09 23.56
N ALA A 651 13.63 4.85 24.34
CA ALA A 651 12.84 5.96 23.82
C ALA A 651 13.72 7.04 23.15
N LEU A 652 14.84 7.41 23.78
CA LEU A 652 15.81 8.36 23.25
C LEU A 652 16.43 7.86 21.94
N GLU A 653 16.77 6.58 21.87
CA GLU A 653 17.30 5.98 20.65
C GLU A 653 16.32 6.08 19.47
N TYR A 654 15.06 5.68 19.68
CA TYR A 654 14.02 5.80 18.65
C TYR A 654 13.73 7.26 18.24
N PHE A 655 13.71 8.21 19.21
CA PHE A 655 13.54 9.63 18.88
C PHE A 655 14.71 10.17 18.06
N LYS A 656 15.96 9.81 18.40
CA LYS A 656 17.15 10.22 17.61
C LYS A 656 17.09 9.65 16.19
N GLN A 657 16.74 8.39 16.04
CA GLN A 657 16.54 7.78 14.73
C GLN A 657 15.44 8.48 13.92
N THR A 658 14.35 8.92 14.59
CA THR A 658 13.29 9.71 13.95
C THR A 658 13.82 11.04 13.43
N ILE A 659 14.66 11.74 14.23
CA ILE A 659 15.29 13.00 13.85
C ILE A 659 16.25 12.81 12.69
N ASP A 660 17.11 11.77 12.75
CA ASP A 660 18.08 11.46 11.69
C ASP A 660 17.41 11.23 10.33
N VAL A 661 16.33 10.48 10.32
CA VAL A 661 15.56 10.22 9.08
C VAL A 661 14.88 11.49 8.56
N ALA A 662 14.32 12.31 9.45
CA ALA A 662 13.67 13.56 9.06
C ALA A 662 14.69 14.57 8.47
N GLU A 663 15.94 14.56 8.94
CA GLU A 663 17.03 15.42 8.44
C GLU A 663 17.66 14.88 7.14
N ALA A 664 17.65 13.56 6.92
CA ALA A 664 18.22 12.94 5.73
C ALA A 664 17.44 13.23 4.42
N GLY A 665 16.49 14.16 4.43
CA GLY A 665 15.81 14.68 3.24
C GLY A 665 14.51 13.94 2.86
N LYS A 666 13.96 13.14 3.75
CA LYS A 666 12.60 12.58 3.63
C LYS A 666 11.66 13.33 4.58
N PRO A 667 11.08 14.47 4.21
CA PRO A 667 10.26 15.29 5.11
C PRO A 667 8.93 14.59 5.36
N PHE A 668 8.87 13.75 6.38
CA PHE A 668 7.62 13.16 6.89
C PHE A 668 7.12 13.87 8.17
N LEU A 669 7.95 14.78 8.74
CA LEU A 669 7.58 15.61 9.87
C LEU A 669 7.53 17.08 9.43
N THR A 670 6.52 17.80 9.91
CA THR A 670 6.51 19.25 9.81
C THR A 670 7.65 19.85 10.67
N PRO A 671 8.11 21.11 10.40
CA PRO A 671 9.13 21.75 11.24
C PRO A 671 8.77 21.77 12.74
N GLN A 672 7.48 21.94 13.07
CA GLN A 672 7.03 21.93 14.46
C GLN A 672 7.05 20.52 15.06
N GLN A 673 6.68 19.49 14.28
CA GLN A 673 6.78 18.10 14.74
C GLN A 673 8.23 17.70 15.00
N LEU A 674 9.17 18.06 14.12
CA LEU A 674 10.59 17.81 14.32
C LEU A 674 11.11 18.55 15.56
N PHE A 675 10.72 19.83 15.75
CA PHE A 675 11.02 20.59 16.95
C PHE A 675 10.48 19.90 18.21
N ASN A 676 9.24 19.42 18.18
CA ASN A 676 8.63 18.71 19.32
C ASN A 676 9.35 17.39 19.62
N THR A 677 9.78 16.65 18.58
CA THR A 677 10.58 15.41 18.76
C THR A 677 11.92 15.71 19.44
N ARG A 678 12.62 16.77 19.03
CA ARG A 678 13.84 17.25 19.68
C ARG A 678 13.58 17.71 21.11
N ARG A 679 12.37 18.22 21.39
CA ARG A 679 11.93 18.62 22.72
C ARG A 679 11.79 17.42 23.64
N GLU A 680 11.20 16.32 23.15
CA GLU A 680 11.10 15.04 23.87
C GLU A 680 12.50 14.50 24.23
N VAL A 681 13.46 14.59 23.32
CA VAL A 681 14.85 14.19 23.62
C VAL A 681 15.44 15.07 24.73
N ALA A 682 15.30 16.39 24.63
CA ALA A 682 15.81 17.34 25.63
C ALA A 682 15.21 17.12 27.03
N ASP A 683 13.89 16.84 27.09
CA ASP A 683 13.20 16.61 28.38
C ASP A 683 13.59 15.28 29.04
N ARG A 684 13.74 14.21 28.23
CA ARG A 684 14.08 12.87 28.72
C ARG A 684 15.55 12.70 29.07
N SER A 685 16.44 13.41 28.38
CA SER A 685 17.89 13.35 28.65
C SER A 685 18.32 14.21 29.85
N ARG A 686 17.47 15.19 30.24
CA ARG A 686 17.84 16.18 31.27
C ARG A 686 17.68 15.63 32.66
N GLN A 687 18.80 15.40 33.35
CA GLN A 687 18.82 14.89 34.72
C GLN A 687 19.08 15.98 35.78
N TRP A 688 19.63 17.12 35.41
CA TRP A 688 19.92 18.23 36.28
C TRP A 688 19.70 19.57 35.56
N GLY A 689 19.59 20.64 36.34
CA GLY A 689 19.47 21.98 35.83
C GLY A 689 19.56 23.04 36.93
N ALA A 690 19.53 24.29 36.50
CA ALA A 690 19.62 25.43 37.37
C ALA A 690 18.52 26.45 37.05
N ASN A 691 18.03 27.09 38.04
CA ASN A 691 17.12 28.23 37.94
C ASN A 691 17.73 29.45 38.68
N ALA A 692 17.57 30.63 38.11
CA ALA A 692 17.88 31.88 38.82
C ALA A 692 16.78 32.91 38.56
N ALA A 693 16.50 33.74 39.51
CA ALA A 693 15.50 34.79 39.36
C ALA A 693 15.91 36.07 40.10
N PHE A 694 15.64 37.19 39.48
CA PHE A 694 15.63 38.52 40.10
C PHE A 694 14.23 39.09 40.01
N THR A 695 13.67 39.52 41.11
CA THR A 695 12.27 39.97 41.16
C THR A 695 12.18 41.28 41.92
N TYR A 696 11.67 42.33 41.26
CA TYR A 696 11.28 43.59 41.91
C TYR A 696 9.76 43.65 41.95
N ARG A 697 9.23 43.70 43.12
CA ARG A 697 7.81 43.47 43.46
C ARG A 697 7.28 42.20 42.85
N GLY A 698 6.46 41.47 43.58
CA GLY A 698 5.83 40.23 43.12
C GLY A 698 6.64 38.99 43.43
N ILE A 699 6.22 37.88 42.84
CA ILE A 699 6.67 36.54 43.17
C ILE A 699 7.22 35.89 41.90
N SER A 700 8.34 35.19 42.05
CA SER A 700 8.87 34.36 40.95
C SER A 700 8.07 33.08 40.82
N PRO A 701 7.67 32.64 39.59
CA PRO A 701 6.95 31.40 39.37
C PRO A 701 7.67 30.13 39.80
N ASN A 702 8.94 30.19 40.13
CA ASN A 702 9.73 29.04 40.59
C ASN A 702 9.94 28.99 42.09
N ALA A 703 9.15 29.74 42.86
CA ALA A 703 9.20 29.80 44.33
C ALA A 703 10.56 30.20 44.94
N LEU A 704 11.52 30.61 44.13
CA LEU A 704 12.87 30.99 44.58
C LEU A 704 12.82 32.18 45.55
N THR A 705 11.83 33.06 45.38
CA THR A 705 11.70 34.29 46.14
C THR A 705 10.34 34.43 46.88
N ALA A 706 9.38 33.50 46.60
CA ALA A 706 7.99 33.61 47.11
C ALA A 706 7.85 33.62 48.61
N SER A 707 8.81 33.06 49.28
CA SER A 707 8.75 32.83 50.75
C SER A 707 9.61 33.81 51.55
N LEU A 708 10.24 34.81 50.91
CA LEU A 708 11.04 35.77 51.67
C LEU A 708 10.13 36.81 52.40
N PRO A 709 10.37 37.09 53.67
CA PRO A 709 9.68 38.19 54.34
C PRO A 709 9.88 39.50 53.57
N GLY A 710 8.81 40.24 53.30
CA GLY A 710 8.84 41.48 52.53
C GLY A 710 8.83 41.36 51.01
N ALA A 711 8.65 40.14 50.48
CA ALA A 711 8.58 39.85 49.05
C ALA A 711 7.55 40.69 48.27
N ALA A 712 6.60 41.26 48.96
CA ALA A 712 5.50 42.00 48.33
C ALA A 712 5.63 43.52 48.33
N ASN A 713 6.62 44.12 49.03
CA ASN A 713 6.75 45.61 49.15
C ASN A 713 8.07 46.12 48.59
N ASP A 714 8.06 46.87 47.50
CA ASP A 714 9.19 47.65 46.99
C ASP A 714 10.57 47.03 47.32
N SER A 715 10.71 45.74 47.16
CA SER A 715 11.92 44.99 47.39
C SER A 715 12.43 44.33 46.12
N LEU A 716 13.73 44.36 45.94
CA LEU A 716 14.43 43.58 44.91
C LEU A 716 14.97 42.30 45.56
N GLN A 717 14.60 41.16 45.05
CA GLN A 717 15.03 39.88 45.54
C GLN A 717 15.76 39.07 44.48
N ALA A 718 16.69 38.23 44.92
CA ALA A 718 17.41 37.29 44.06
C ALA A 718 17.28 35.86 44.66
N GLY A 719 17.25 34.88 43.75
CA GLY A 719 17.30 33.49 44.15
C GLY A 719 17.95 32.64 43.09
N ALA A 720 18.60 31.57 43.48
CA ALA A 720 19.16 30.56 42.62
C ALA A 720 18.92 29.16 43.17
N GLU A 721 18.72 28.20 42.30
CA GLU A 721 18.43 26.83 42.64
C GLU A 721 19.12 25.88 41.68
N LEU A 722 19.68 24.81 42.22
CA LEU A 722 20.15 23.65 41.46
C LEU A 722 19.22 22.48 41.76
N TRP A 723 18.85 21.74 40.78
CA TRP A 723 17.99 20.57 40.95
C TRP A 723 18.57 19.37 40.24
N TRP A 724 18.23 18.16 40.72
CA TRP A 724 18.63 16.88 40.23
C TRP A 724 17.47 15.90 40.23
N ARG A 725 17.31 15.10 39.10
CA ARG A 725 16.29 14.06 38.95
C ARG A 725 16.92 12.68 39.14
N PRO A 726 16.97 12.11 40.33
CA PRO A 726 17.61 10.81 40.58
C PRO A 726 16.98 9.66 39.80
N LEU A 727 15.69 9.74 39.50
CA LEU A 727 14.94 8.72 38.78
C LEU A 727 14.78 9.05 37.28
N GLY A 728 15.41 10.10 36.75
CA GLY A 728 15.23 10.59 35.42
C GLY A 728 13.78 11.03 35.10
N TYR A 729 13.44 11.06 33.81
CA TYR A 729 12.10 11.37 33.33
C TYR A 729 11.25 10.09 33.30
N ARG A 730 10.06 10.09 33.88
CA ARG A 730 9.15 8.94 33.90
C ARG A 730 7.78 9.31 33.33
N ASP A 731 7.68 9.38 32.02
CA ASP A 731 6.42 9.65 31.32
C ASP A 731 5.67 10.86 31.88
N GLY A 732 6.37 12.00 32.02
CA GLY A 732 5.80 13.24 32.56
C GLY A 732 5.74 13.32 34.08
N ARG A 733 6.08 12.26 34.81
CA ARG A 733 6.24 12.29 36.26
C ARG A 733 7.68 12.59 36.64
N LEU A 734 7.88 13.37 37.68
CA LEU A 734 9.21 13.80 38.09
C LEU A 734 9.36 13.65 39.59
N LEU A 735 10.56 13.28 40.01
CA LEU A 735 11.06 13.50 41.41
C LEU A 735 12.33 14.33 41.23
N GLU A 736 12.36 15.48 41.91
CA GLU A 736 13.52 16.38 41.90
C GLU A 736 13.96 16.64 43.34
N LEU A 737 15.26 16.48 43.59
CA LEU A 737 15.94 16.99 44.73
C LEU A 737 16.58 18.33 44.35
N TYR A 738 16.47 19.31 45.20
CA TYR A 738 16.99 20.65 44.93
C TYR A 738 17.64 21.31 46.13
N ALA A 739 18.57 22.20 45.84
CA ALA A 739 19.19 23.11 46.81
C ALA A 739 19.19 24.52 46.25
N GLY A 740 18.86 25.49 47.06
CA GLY A 740 18.77 26.86 46.58
C GLY A 740 19.24 27.87 47.67
N LEU A 741 19.53 29.06 47.14
CA LEU A 741 19.86 30.25 47.93
C LEU A 741 18.94 31.38 47.54
N SER A 742 18.57 32.22 48.44
CA SER A 742 17.78 33.42 48.19
C SER A 742 18.11 34.54 49.15
N GLU A 743 18.07 35.78 48.65
CA GLU A 743 18.28 36.97 49.48
C GLU A 743 17.44 38.17 49.00
N THR A 744 17.23 39.15 49.86
CA THR A 744 16.68 40.45 49.49
C THR A 744 17.81 41.44 49.27
N LEU A 745 18.00 41.86 48.04
CA LEU A 745 19.09 42.78 47.64
C LEU A 745 18.86 44.22 48.12
N SER A 746 17.60 44.65 48.03
CA SER A 746 17.21 46.01 48.48
C SER A 746 15.75 46.01 48.92
N SER A 747 15.39 46.86 49.91
CA SER A 747 14.01 47.01 50.38
C SER A 747 13.78 48.44 50.87
N LYS A 748 12.70 49.08 50.38
CA LYS A 748 12.27 50.40 50.86
C LYS A 748 11.46 50.31 52.16
N ALA A 749 11.02 49.11 52.55
CA ALA A 749 10.19 48.93 53.71
C ALA A 749 10.96 48.60 55.02
N GLY A 750 12.30 48.75 55.03
CA GLY A 750 13.14 48.53 56.19
C GLY A 750 13.38 47.04 56.54
N PHE A 751 13.05 46.12 55.64
CA PHE A 751 13.35 44.69 55.84
C PHE A 751 14.88 44.42 55.69
N PRO A 752 15.38 43.35 56.32
CA PRO A 752 16.78 42.94 56.18
C PRO A 752 17.18 42.74 54.71
N THR A 753 18.38 43.22 54.36
CA THR A 753 18.90 43.18 52.99
C THR A 753 20.32 42.61 52.97
N GLY A 754 20.78 42.12 51.80
CA GLY A 754 22.11 41.57 51.57
C GLY A 754 22.33 40.31 52.41
N ALA A 755 23.54 40.13 52.96
CA ALA A 755 23.93 38.94 53.70
C ALA A 755 23.09 38.68 54.93
N GLU A 756 22.47 39.71 55.56
CA GLU A 756 21.56 39.49 56.68
C GLU A 756 20.27 38.75 56.32
N SER A 757 19.83 38.86 55.10
CA SER A 757 18.61 38.20 54.56
C SER A 757 18.91 36.90 53.86
N LEU A 758 20.16 36.46 53.74
CA LEU A 758 20.55 35.25 52.98
C LEU A 758 19.95 34.00 53.64
N GLN A 759 19.22 33.22 52.82
CA GLN A 759 18.55 32.01 53.25
C GLN A 759 18.86 30.86 52.29
N GLY A 760 19.21 29.68 52.83
CA GLY A 760 19.35 28.45 52.10
C GLY A 760 18.04 27.64 52.08
N ALA A 761 17.93 26.75 51.15
CA ALA A 761 16.88 25.76 51.08
C ALA A 761 17.42 24.43 50.55
N ILE A 762 16.96 23.32 51.11
CA ILE A 762 17.15 21.96 50.58
C ILE A 762 15.79 21.28 50.59
N GLY A 763 15.40 20.70 49.48
CA GLY A 763 14.07 20.10 49.39
C GLY A 763 13.95 19.00 48.36
N ALA A 764 12.77 18.38 48.37
CA ALA A 764 12.31 17.45 47.35
C ALA A 764 10.97 17.93 46.80
N ARG A 765 10.78 17.76 45.50
CA ARG A 765 9.49 18.01 44.83
C ARG A 765 9.12 16.87 43.91
N VAL A 766 7.82 16.59 43.85
CA VAL A 766 7.26 15.54 42.98
C VAL A 766 6.17 16.10 42.08
N LYS A 767 6.14 15.65 40.83
CA LYS A 767 4.98 15.78 39.95
C LYS A 767 4.33 14.39 39.84
N PRO A 768 3.24 14.11 40.55
CA PRO A 768 2.67 12.76 40.62
C PRO A 768 1.79 12.42 39.40
N LEU A 769 1.23 13.44 38.73
CA LEU A 769 0.27 13.27 37.64
C LEU A 769 0.94 13.54 36.29
N VAL A 770 0.59 12.74 35.28
CA VAL A 770 1.13 12.87 33.91
C VAL A 770 0.57 14.13 33.25
N ASP A 771 -0.76 14.26 33.23
CA ASP A 771 -1.48 15.27 32.47
C ASP A 771 -1.62 16.61 33.16
N ILE A 772 -1.42 16.66 34.47
CA ILE A 772 -1.56 17.85 35.26
C ILE A 772 -0.21 18.24 35.87
N ASN A 773 0.26 19.44 35.57
CA ASN A 773 1.51 19.95 36.15
C ASN A 773 1.32 20.45 37.61
N LEU A 774 0.87 19.54 38.48
CA LEU A 774 0.75 19.73 39.90
C LEU A 774 2.03 19.25 40.58
N ILE A 775 2.65 20.14 41.37
CA ILE A 775 3.90 19.88 42.06
C ILE A 775 3.63 19.93 43.57
N LEU A 776 4.04 18.91 44.27
CA LEU A 776 4.07 18.86 45.71
C LEU A 776 5.52 18.95 46.19
N ALA A 777 5.85 19.86 47.09
CA ALA A 777 7.20 20.06 47.55
C ALA A 777 7.27 20.15 49.08
N LEU A 778 8.34 19.59 49.62
CA LEU A 778 8.72 19.74 51.02
C LEU A 778 10.17 20.20 51.07
N GLU A 779 10.44 21.34 51.72
CA GLU A 779 11.78 21.88 51.84
C GLU A 779 12.14 22.31 53.24
N ARG A 780 13.39 22.12 53.55
CA ARG A 780 14.00 22.68 54.77
C ARG A 780 14.64 24.02 54.42
N ARG A 781 14.10 25.11 54.97
CA ARG A 781 14.70 26.43 54.94
C ARG A 781 15.78 26.52 56.01
N ILE A 782 16.92 27.05 55.65
CA ILE A 782 18.10 27.11 56.50
C ILE A 782 18.51 28.59 56.66
N ALA A 783 18.54 29.06 57.87
CA ALA A 783 19.02 30.42 58.17
C ALA A 783 20.52 30.48 57.96
N ILE A 784 20.96 31.35 57.10
CA ILE A 784 22.39 31.70 56.86
C ILE A 784 22.65 33.10 57.33
N GLY A 785 21.81 34.06 56.94
CA GLY A 785 21.90 35.46 57.39
C GLY A 785 21.38 35.66 58.81
N SER A 786 21.89 36.64 59.51
CA SER A 786 21.61 36.92 60.94
C SER A 786 20.13 37.25 61.22
N LYS A 787 19.38 37.66 60.20
CA LYS A 787 17.95 38.05 60.33
C LYS A 787 17.00 37.03 59.70
N THR A 788 17.49 35.83 59.35
CA THR A 788 16.66 34.73 58.80
C THR A 788 16.35 33.68 59.85
N THR A 789 15.36 32.82 59.56
CA THR A 789 14.90 31.75 60.46
C THR A 789 14.84 30.44 59.73
N SER A 790 15.20 29.33 60.43
CA SER A 790 15.10 28.01 59.85
C SER A 790 13.70 27.42 60.10
N ASP A 791 13.06 26.87 59.06
CA ASP A 791 11.74 26.28 59.12
C ASP A 791 11.59 25.14 58.10
N TRP A 792 10.53 24.36 58.18
CA TRP A 792 10.04 23.48 57.15
C TRP A 792 8.93 24.17 56.37
N LEU A 793 8.95 24.06 55.05
CA LEU A 793 7.92 24.59 54.19
C LEU A 793 7.32 23.48 53.35
N ALA A 794 6.02 23.25 53.48
CA ALA A 794 5.23 22.39 52.59
C ALA A 794 4.54 23.25 51.55
N ARG A 795 4.65 22.87 50.26
CA ARG A 795 4.08 23.62 49.16
C ARG A 795 3.30 22.74 48.18
N VAL A 796 2.28 23.31 47.61
CA VAL A 796 1.58 22.80 46.43
C VAL A 796 1.61 23.91 45.35
N ALA A 797 2.01 23.55 44.14
CA ALA A 797 2.06 24.48 43.05
C ALA A 797 1.45 23.88 41.79
N TYR A 798 0.83 24.70 41.00
CA TYR A 798 0.32 24.37 39.69
C TYR A 798 0.85 25.39 38.68
N SER A 799 1.30 24.90 37.51
CA SER A 799 1.60 25.74 36.37
C SER A 799 1.00 25.16 35.12
N GLY A 800 0.43 26.00 34.27
CA GLY A 800 -0.22 25.57 33.02
C GLY A 800 -0.39 26.72 32.04
N GLY A 801 -1.02 26.40 30.91
CA GLY A 801 -1.27 27.35 29.86
C GLY A 801 -1.18 26.74 28.48
N ALA A 802 -1.48 27.55 27.48
CA ALA A 802 -1.38 27.20 26.09
C ALA A 802 -0.37 28.13 25.38
N GLY A 803 0.36 27.63 24.41
CA GLY A 803 1.31 28.42 23.63
C GLY A 803 2.49 28.95 24.42
N THR A 804 2.87 28.31 25.53
CA THR A 804 3.98 28.75 26.39
C THR A 804 5.35 28.40 25.83
N ASP A 805 5.41 27.51 24.89
CA ASP A 805 6.61 27.01 24.23
C ASP A 805 6.93 27.79 22.94
N LEU A 806 8.20 27.70 22.49
CA LEU A 806 8.60 28.24 21.20
C LEU A 806 7.89 27.50 20.07
N ARG A 807 7.29 28.26 19.16
CA ARG A 807 6.73 27.76 17.91
C ARG A 807 7.62 28.14 16.73
N VAL A 808 7.92 27.14 15.89
CA VAL A 808 8.78 27.31 14.71
C VAL A 808 7.99 27.34 13.40
N ASP A 809 6.72 26.97 13.45
CA ASP A 809 5.80 26.87 12.30
C ASP A 809 5.05 28.17 11.99
N VAL A 810 4.87 29.04 12.99
CA VAL A 810 4.14 30.31 12.86
C VAL A 810 4.94 31.45 13.48
N PRO A 811 4.82 32.68 12.94
CA PRO A 811 5.53 33.84 13.50
C PRO A 811 4.87 34.42 14.75
N ASN A 812 3.61 34.13 15.00
CA ASN A 812 2.88 34.58 16.18
C ASN A 812 1.76 33.61 16.58
N TRP A 813 1.42 33.54 17.85
CA TRP A 813 0.39 32.67 18.39
C TRP A 813 -0.20 33.18 19.72
N MET A 814 -1.41 32.73 20.04
CA MET A 814 -2.02 32.99 21.35
C MET A 814 -1.25 32.27 22.44
N THR A 815 -1.01 32.98 23.54
CA THR A 815 -0.34 32.43 24.72
C THR A 815 -1.17 32.75 25.96
N THR A 816 -1.38 31.74 26.77
CA THR A 816 -1.94 31.86 28.13
C THR A 816 -1.00 31.21 29.11
N THR A 817 -0.81 31.80 30.27
CA THR A 817 -0.07 31.20 31.37
C THR A 817 -0.86 31.30 32.65
N VAL A 818 -0.83 30.28 33.44
CA VAL A 818 -1.43 30.24 34.80
C VAL A 818 -0.39 29.67 35.75
N TYR A 819 -0.16 30.36 36.83
CA TYR A 819 0.64 29.90 37.96
C TYR A 819 -0.16 30.08 39.24
N ALA A 820 -0.21 29.05 40.09
CA ALA A 820 -0.82 29.09 41.41
C ALA A 820 0.07 28.32 42.37
N GLU A 821 0.29 28.85 43.56
CA GLU A 821 1.03 28.18 44.63
C GLU A 821 0.43 28.52 45.98
N ALA A 822 0.41 27.53 46.87
CA ALA A 822 0.16 27.75 48.28
C ALA A 822 1.23 27.03 49.12
N GLY A 823 1.64 27.65 50.17
CA GLY A 823 2.65 27.13 51.09
C GLY A 823 2.39 27.42 52.55
N ARG A 824 2.88 26.51 53.39
CA ARG A 824 2.77 26.65 54.85
C ARG A 824 4.12 26.38 55.50
N PHE A 825 4.58 27.36 56.26
CA PHE A 825 5.69 27.24 57.19
C PHE A 825 5.23 26.54 58.46
N ILE A 826 5.87 25.41 58.77
CA ILE A 826 5.39 24.51 59.81
C ILE A 826 5.65 25.07 61.20
N LYS A 827 6.86 25.58 61.48
CA LYS A 827 7.26 26.12 62.76
C LYS A 827 6.65 27.50 63.05
N GLN A 828 6.67 28.36 62.02
CA GLN A 828 6.14 29.73 62.13
C GLN A 828 4.62 29.81 61.94
N HIS A 829 3.96 28.71 61.54
CA HIS A 829 2.51 28.64 61.28
C HIS A 829 2.00 29.65 60.27
N GLN A 830 2.89 30.17 59.39
CA GLN A 830 2.55 31.12 58.34
C GLN A 830 2.05 30.39 57.08
N THR A 831 1.01 30.93 56.46
CA THR A 831 0.49 30.43 55.18
C THR A 831 0.52 31.54 54.16
N TYR A 832 0.91 31.23 52.98
CA TYR A 832 0.83 32.11 51.81
C TYR A 832 0.16 31.41 50.65
N ALA A 833 -0.42 32.19 49.76
CA ALA A 833 -0.88 31.73 48.49
C ALA A 833 -0.64 32.81 47.43
N THR A 834 -0.36 32.40 46.20
CA THR A 834 -0.14 33.30 45.07
C THR A 834 -0.81 32.73 43.81
N PHE A 835 -1.29 33.63 43.00
CA PHE A 835 -1.86 33.34 41.70
C PHE A 835 -1.38 34.40 40.68
N GLU A 836 -1.00 33.99 39.50
CA GLU A 836 -0.77 34.86 38.35
C GLU A 836 -1.31 34.21 37.08
N GLY A 837 -2.23 34.88 36.39
CA GLY A 837 -2.75 34.51 35.08
C GLY A 837 -2.37 35.57 34.07
N GLN A 838 -1.89 35.14 32.91
CA GLN A 838 -1.54 36.03 31.78
C GLN A 838 -2.22 35.54 30.53
N ILE A 839 -2.65 36.44 29.67
CA ILE A 839 -3.24 36.15 28.36
C ILE A 839 -2.77 37.21 27.35
N GLY A 840 -2.33 36.77 26.20
CA GLY A 840 -1.84 37.66 25.16
C GLY A 840 -1.41 36.92 23.89
N ARG A 841 -0.59 37.58 23.11
CA ARG A 841 -0.08 37.02 21.85
C ARG A 841 1.45 37.05 21.84
N SER A 842 2.05 35.91 21.61
CA SER A 842 3.51 35.77 21.43
C SER A 842 3.87 36.07 19.98
N PHE A 843 4.97 36.79 19.78
CA PHE A 843 5.53 37.14 18.47
C PHE A 843 7.00 36.73 18.47
N ARG A 844 7.38 35.91 17.49
CA ARG A 844 8.77 35.56 17.25
C ARG A 844 9.44 36.69 16.46
N LEU A 845 10.58 37.16 16.95
CA LEU A 845 11.33 38.29 16.36
C LEU A 845 12.37 37.79 15.35
N ASP A 846 11.91 37.14 14.28
CA ASP A 846 12.80 36.53 13.27
C ASP A 846 13.80 37.50 12.63
N SER A 847 13.47 38.78 12.57
CA SER A 847 14.39 39.82 12.07
C SER A 847 15.59 40.08 12.99
N VAL A 848 15.50 39.69 14.25
CA VAL A 848 16.58 39.82 15.24
C VAL A 848 17.19 38.44 15.50
N HIS A 849 16.36 37.49 15.93
CA HIS A 849 16.76 36.13 16.16
C HIS A 849 15.54 35.19 16.24
N PRO A 850 15.55 34.03 15.58
CA PRO A 850 14.39 33.11 15.53
C PRO A 850 14.04 32.47 16.87
N ARG A 851 14.88 32.57 17.89
CA ARG A 851 14.65 32.09 19.28
C ARG A 851 14.21 33.19 20.23
N LEU A 852 14.06 34.42 19.77
CA LEU A 852 13.61 35.55 20.54
C LEU A 852 12.13 35.77 20.39
N VAL A 853 11.40 35.76 21.50
CA VAL A 853 9.94 35.90 21.52
C VAL A 853 9.57 37.07 22.41
N VAL A 854 8.75 38.00 21.92
CA VAL A 854 8.11 39.04 22.70
C VAL A 854 6.66 38.68 22.97
N PHE A 855 6.23 38.85 24.21
CA PHE A 855 4.89 38.49 24.67
C PHE A 855 4.23 39.65 25.41
N PRO A 856 3.56 40.59 24.71
CA PRO A 856 2.60 41.52 25.29
C PRO A 856 1.39 40.78 25.83
N HIS A 857 0.98 41.06 27.08
CA HIS A 857 -0.07 40.35 27.76
C HIS A 857 -0.84 41.22 28.74
N ALA A 858 -2.11 40.87 28.98
CA ALA A 858 -2.86 41.25 30.16
C ALA A 858 -2.50 40.33 31.33
N VAL A 859 -2.48 40.82 32.50
CA VAL A 859 -2.12 40.08 33.73
C VAL A 859 -3.15 40.31 34.84
N LEU A 860 -3.48 39.22 35.54
CA LEU A 860 -4.19 39.21 36.81
C LEU A 860 -3.29 38.52 37.83
N GLY A 861 -3.01 39.22 38.90
CA GLY A 861 -2.23 38.68 40.02
C GLY A 861 -3.00 38.77 41.34
N ALA A 862 -2.90 37.74 42.15
CA ALA A 862 -3.45 37.71 43.49
C ALA A 862 -2.48 37.08 44.46
N ASP A 863 -2.36 37.62 45.66
CA ASP A 863 -1.60 36.99 46.73
C ASP A 863 -2.27 37.12 48.10
N TYR A 864 -1.97 36.16 48.94
CA TYR A 864 -2.38 36.08 50.35
C TYR A 864 -1.17 35.82 51.23
N ASN A 865 -1.06 36.54 52.32
CA ASN A 865 -0.01 36.28 53.32
C ASN A 865 -0.56 36.45 54.74
N SER A 866 -0.57 35.35 55.50
CA SER A 866 -1.13 35.34 56.89
C SER A 866 -0.24 36.06 57.91
N SER A 867 1.05 36.25 57.59
CA SER A 867 2.02 36.87 58.52
C SER A 867 1.91 38.39 58.61
N LEU A 868 1.17 39.03 57.70
CA LEU A 868 1.02 40.48 57.72
C LEU A 868 0.18 40.95 58.91
N THR A 869 0.76 41.81 59.73
CA THR A 869 0.16 42.35 60.92
C THR A 869 -0.47 43.76 60.70
N SER A 870 -0.08 44.40 59.59
CA SER A 870 -0.64 45.68 59.16
C SER A 870 -1.05 45.62 57.69
N GLY A 871 -2.16 46.24 57.29
CA GLY A 871 -2.72 46.21 55.98
C GLY A 871 -3.61 44.97 55.73
N SER A 872 -4.06 44.79 54.49
CA SER A 872 -4.85 43.61 54.10
C SER A 872 -3.95 42.43 53.85
N LYS A 873 -4.34 41.23 54.36
CA LYS A 873 -3.65 39.96 54.07
C LYS A 873 -3.75 39.56 52.58
N ASN A 874 -4.79 40.04 51.92
CA ASN A 874 -5.01 39.81 50.46
C ASN A 874 -4.55 41.02 49.65
N ALA A 875 -4.12 40.76 48.44
CA ALA A 875 -3.82 41.76 47.45
C ALA A 875 -4.17 41.22 46.05
N VAL A 876 -5.01 41.95 45.32
CA VAL A 876 -5.42 41.58 43.96
C VAL A 876 -5.21 42.77 43.03
N GLY A 877 -4.48 42.54 41.94
CA GLY A 877 -4.17 43.56 40.95
C GLY A 877 -4.27 43.01 39.51
N ALA A 878 -4.69 43.86 38.62
CA ALA A 878 -4.69 43.57 37.20
C ALA A 878 -3.99 44.65 36.41
N GLY A 879 -3.48 44.31 35.25
CA GLY A 879 -2.74 45.26 34.40
C GLY A 879 -2.30 44.66 33.08
N ALA A 880 -1.26 45.25 32.57
CA ALA A 880 -0.63 44.81 31.31
C ALA A 880 0.88 44.70 31.47
N GLY A 881 1.48 43.90 30.67
CA GLY A 881 2.94 43.72 30.63
C GLY A 881 3.47 43.26 29.31
N VAL A 882 4.78 43.17 29.29
CA VAL A 882 5.53 42.61 28.17
C VAL A 882 6.64 41.72 28.72
N SER A 883 6.78 40.51 28.12
CA SER A 883 7.90 39.64 28.42
C SER A 883 8.74 39.47 27.15
N LEU A 884 10.05 39.40 27.31
CA LEU A 884 11.03 39.10 26.26
C LEU A 884 11.75 37.82 26.68
N ARG A 885 11.59 36.77 25.88
CA ARG A 885 12.17 35.45 26.16
C ARG A 885 13.14 35.07 25.05
N TYR A 886 14.36 34.72 25.42
CA TYR A 886 15.37 34.17 24.53
C TYR A 886 15.63 32.71 24.91
N TRP A 887 15.41 31.82 23.93
CA TRP A 887 15.63 30.39 24.06
C TRP A 887 17.03 30.01 23.63
N PHE A 888 17.70 29.11 24.33
CA PHE A 888 19.07 28.67 24.01
C PHE A 888 19.30 27.22 24.46
N ASN A 889 20.54 26.72 24.25
CA ASN A 889 20.97 25.36 24.60
C ASN A 889 20.28 24.30 23.73
N GLU A 890 20.54 24.39 22.43
CA GLU A 890 20.09 23.41 21.45
C GLU A 890 21.26 22.75 20.76
N ASP A 891 21.07 21.52 20.30
CA ASP A 891 21.97 20.79 19.42
C ASP A 891 21.19 20.04 18.34
N ARG A 892 21.85 19.11 17.64
CA ARG A 892 21.21 18.31 16.58
C ARG A 892 19.96 17.58 17.08
N TYR A 893 19.99 17.00 18.28
CA TYR A 893 18.91 16.18 18.83
C TYR A 893 18.07 16.93 19.86
N ASN A 894 18.55 18.02 20.43
CA ASN A 894 17.86 18.73 21.48
C ASN A 894 17.30 20.07 20.97
N ALA A 895 16.00 20.29 21.14
CA ALA A 895 15.40 21.62 20.98
C ALA A 895 15.81 22.51 22.15
N PRO A 896 15.83 23.87 21.97
CA PRO A 896 16.16 24.79 23.04
C PRO A 896 15.14 24.66 24.16
N ARG A 897 15.62 24.31 25.34
CA ARG A 897 14.82 24.14 26.57
C ARG A 897 15.17 25.16 27.63
N SER A 898 16.38 25.66 27.58
CA SER A 898 16.84 26.73 28.44
C SER A 898 16.40 28.09 27.92
N TYR A 899 16.12 29.01 28.80
CA TYR A 899 15.74 30.37 28.40
C TYR A 899 16.10 31.42 29.44
N VAL A 900 16.29 32.65 28.97
CA VAL A 900 16.24 33.87 29.76
C VAL A 900 14.92 34.56 29.44
N ASP A 901 14.18 34.95 30.46
CA ASP A 901 12.92 35.68 30.35
C ASP A 901 13.01 36.99 31.15
N LEU A 902 12.73 38.12 30.52
CA LEU A 902 12.66 39.44 31.12
C LEU A 902 11.22 39.94 31.00
N SER A 903 10.56 40.16 32.13
CA SER A 903 9.15 40.58 32.22
C SER A 903 9.03 41.94 32.91
N LEU A 904 8.30 42.83 32.28
CA LEU A 904 7.92 44.13 32.84
C LEU A 904 6.40 44.25 32.81
N GLN A 905 5.80 44.54 33.96
CA GLN A 905 4.34 44.66 34.10
C GLN A 905 3.99 45.91 34.91
N TYR A 906 2.87 46.55 34.55
CA TYR A 906 2.22 47.54 35.37
C TYR A 906 0.84 47.06 35.80
N ARG A 907 0.59 47.02 37.10
CA ARG A 907 -0.66 46.57 37.70
C ARG A 907 -1.34 47.69 38.46
N GLY A 908 -2.65 47.79 38.38
CA GLY A 908 -3.51 48.57 39.22
C GLY A 908 -4.13 47.66 40.31
N ARG A 909 -4.37 48.17 41.48
CA ARG A 909 -5.06 47.41 42.57
C ARG A 909 -6.56 47.28 42.24
N ILE A 910 -7.05 46.07 42.32
CA ILE A 910 -8.49 45.77 42.27
C ILE A 910 -9.05 45.73 43.69
N SER A 911 -8.39 45.00 44.59
CA SER A 911 -8.80 44.89 45.99
C SER A 911 -7.63 44.56 46.92
N GLY A 912 -7.83 44.75 48.24
CA GLY A 912 -6.85 44.40 49.23
C GLY A 912 -5.71 45.45 49.37
N ASP A 913 -4.52 44.98 49.62
CA ASP A 913 -3.34 45.79 49.95
C ASP A 913 -2.73 46.49 48.72
N ASP A 914 -2.06 47.64 48.96
CA ASP A 914 -1.38 48.45 47.92
C ASP A 914 -0.18 47.77 47.29
N ARG A 915 0.32 46.66 47.83
CA ARG A 915 1.35 45.83 47.20
C ARG A 915 0.91 45.24 45.82
N ALA A 916 -0.42 45.20 45.58
CA ALA A 916 -0.99 44.76 44.29
C ALA A 916 -0.74 45.75 43.14
N LYS A 917 -0.41 47.04 43.44
CA LYS A 917 -0.25 48.10 42.39
C LYS A 917 1.20 48.45 42.19
N GLY A 918 1.55 48.90 40.99
CA GLY A 918 2.86 49.45 40.62
C GLY A 918 3.55 48.69 39.48
N VAL A 919 4.86 48.97 39.36
CA VAL A 919 5.70 48.31 38.40
C VAL A 919 6.26 47.00 38.99
N PHE A 920 6.14 45.93 38.24
CA PHE A 920 6.68 44.60 38.56
C PHE A 920 7.74 44.27 37.51
N VAL A 921 8.94 43.89 37.93
CA VAL A 921 10.01 43.47 37.05
C VAL A 921 10.51 42.10 37.47
N ARG A 922 10.67 41.20 36.50
CA ARG A 922 11.19 39.86 36.73
C ARG A 922 12.16 39.48 35.66
N ALA A 923 13.35 39.04 36.02
CA ALA A 923 14.29 38.36 35.15
C ALA A 923 14.49 36.95 35.63
N THR A 924 14.32 35.97 34.76
CA THR A 924 14.50 34.54 35.09
C THR A 924 15.44 33.89 34.09
N LEU A 925 16.29 33.02 34.65
CA LEU A 925 17.10 32.07 33.88
C LEU A 925 16.60 30.65 34.23
N ASN A 926 16.31 29.89 33.21
CA ASN A 926 16.06 28.45 33.32
C ASN A 926 17.11 27.72 32.46
N PHE A 927 17.95 26.94 33.12
CA PHE A 927 19.03 26.19 32.47
C PHE A 927 18.87 24.69 32.72
#